data_e5ced05f3b503a6ca85f5f3ac0733c2a
#
_entry.id   e5ced05f3b503a6ca85f5f3ac0733c2a
#
_cell.length_a   1.000
_cell.length_b   1.000
_cell.length_c   1.000
_cell.angle_alpha   90.00
_cell.angle_beta   90.00
_cell.angle_gamma   90.00
#
_symmetry.space_group_name_H-M   'P 1'
#
loop_
_entity.id
_entity.type
_entity.pdbx_description
1 polymer ?
#
loop_
_entity_poly.entity_id
_entity_poly.type
_entity_poly.pdbx_seq_one_letter_code
_entity_poly.pdbx_strand_id
1 'polypeptide(L)'
;MPSWFKNREQRRFVGILTAAMLTVLSLALFGLGGVWNTYDYKALDVLLKKAVESGHGPKPSYTPQILYLTVTDETYDYFGKHFLDRKDLAELNTALALLGLETVIYDLIFARPGMPDSDAAFARSIQKLESVYLPIGCELQEKPAPFRWETIREHERYLREHLGRPVEKGRPMPYHAVRAVMQQRRFAAAASGAGDINVPADPDSVYRHIPLLVKVDDRFMPALSLSVFLDWAGVTMEDAIVDWGDSLIVPAAGSERLTRDVVIPIDHRGRTFVPFVGPMGEDFDAIPVHTLLQYSRNNGFRGNLLHRFEGNFVLIADVAVGISDLGATPIEAAVPLVTLHGAMLNGMLTRTFYRKWSFEGAMAVIFLLGILFGSAAVFRSSWILYGVGFLAAIGLVGLTWAEMIHFRLFPVMTVGMVMIVVFFGLVISLEAATARERAFIRKTFSRYVPETIVNQLMTDPDAVRLGGEERMATVLFSDLADFTSLSENMSPTDLVGLLNEYLTEMTAIITSHGGIIDKFQGDAVMAEFGVPLTIPDHADRAVDAALEMQRRMDEIRKDWSQKGRPALHCRIGINTGWMVVGNMGSKEVLDYTVVGDAVNLASRLEGANKYYDTSLMISEFTREQLTPDRFHMRILDVVQVKGKEKPVKVYEVYAGKDAAINPEEEEYYRIYNDAFEAYLSKDFNSADKGFLNALLLKPEDVAASEMRRRIQAIREKSLPFNWDGSVTLTHK
;
A
#
# COMPACT_ATOMS: atom_id res chain seq x y z
N MET A 1 8.77 -12.05 22.86
CA MET A 1 8.22 -12.47 21.57
C MET A 1 8.28 -13.98 21.48
N PRO A 2 7.24 -14.68 21.00
CA PRO A 2 7.25 -16.13 20.89
C PRO A 2 8.37 -16.60 19.95
N SER A 3 9.01 -17.68 20.28
CA SER A 3 10.16 -18.28 19.57
C SER A 3 9.90 -18.67 18.10
N TRP A 4 8.64 -18.71 17.69
CA TRP A 4 8.20 -19.10 16.36
C TRP A 4 8.46 -18.08 15.23
N PHE A 5 8.86 -16.83 15.56
CA PHE A 5 9.25 -15.83 14.55
C PHE A 5 10.72 -15.95 14.06
N LYS A 6 11.48 -16.90 14.57
CA LYS A 6 12.92 -17.01 14.29
C LYS A 6 13.30 -17.77 13.01
N ASN A 7 12.40 -18.52 12.36
CA ASN A 7 12.74 -19.40 11.24
C ASN A 7 12.19 -18.93 9.88
N ARG A 8 12.98 -19.19 8.82
CA ARG A 8 12.65 -18.94 7.38
C ARG A 8 11.29 -19.55 6.98
N GLU A 9 10.93 -20.69 7.57
CA GLU A 9 9.64 -21.37 7.36
C GLU A 9 8.45 -20.57 7.89
N GLN A 10 8.64 -19.75 8.90
CA GLN A 10 7.60 -18.96 9.52
C GLN A 10 7.27 -17.69 8.73
N ARG A 11 8.25 -17.07 8.07
CA ARG A 11 8.00 -15.99 7.10
C ARG A 11 7.17 -16.52 5.92
N ARG A 12 7.47 -17.73 5.45
CA ARG A 12 6.69 -18.44 4.42
C ARG A 12 5.25 -18.63 4.87
N PHE A 13 5.05 -19.13 6.08
CA PHE A 13 3.74 -19.38 6.65
C PHE A 13 2.94 -18.09 6.84
N VAL A 14 3.55 -17.03 7.39
CA VAL A 14 2.91 -15.72 7.55
C VAL A 14 2.54 -15.10 6.20
N GLY A 15 3.41 -15.15 5.20
CA GLY A 15 3.11 -14.64 3.85
C GLY A 15 1.93 -15.38 3.23
N ILE A 16 1.93 -16.71 3.26
CA ILE A 16 0.83 -17.55 2.73
C ILE A 16 -0.46 -17.29 3.50
N LEU A 17 -0.40 -17.23 4.83
CA LEU A 17 -1.58 -16.98 5.67
C LEU A 17 -2.17 -15.59 5.42
N THR A 18 -1.31 -14.57 5.30
CA THR A 18 -1.74 -13.19 5.00
C THR A 18 -2.37 -13.12 3.61
N ALA A 19 -1.77 -13.74 2.61
CA ALA A 19 -2.35 -13.82 1.27
C ALA A 19 -3.71 -14.51 1.29
N ALA A 20 -3.83 -15.64 1.96
CA ALA A 20 -5.10 -16.38 2.09
C ALA A 20 -6.17 -15.56 2.82
N MET A 21 -5.83 -14.92 3.96
CA MET A 21 -6.76 -14.05 4.70
C MET A 21 -7.21 -12.85 3.86
N LEU A 22 -6.29 -12.16 3.19
CA LEU A 22 -6.62 -11.01 2.34
C LEU A 22 -7.46 -11.44 1.14
N THR A 23 -7.18 -12.60 0.55
CA THR A 23 -8.00 -13.17 -0.52
C THR A 23 -9.42 -13.42 -0.02
N VAL A 24 -9.60 -14.13 1.10
CA VAL A 24 -10.92 -14.42 1.70
C VAL A 24 -11.66 -13.12 2.07
N LEU A 25 -10.97 -12.17 2.71
CA LEU A 25 -11.57 -10.88 3.08
C LEU A 25 -12.02 -10.10 1.84
N SER A 26 -11.19 -10.07 0.80
CA SER A 26 -11.52 -9.40 -0.47
C SER A 26 -12.71 -10.07 -1.15
N LEU A 27 -12.79 -11.39 -1.10
CA LEU A 27 -13.94 -12.16 -1.61
C LEU A 27 -15.24 -11.78 -0.89
N ALA A 28 -15.19 -11.63 0.43
CA ALA A 28 -16.35 -11.23 1.23
C ALA A 28 -16.77 -9.76 0.93
N LEU A 29 -15.82 -8.86 0.73
CA LEU A 29 -16.09 -7.45 0.47
C LEU A 29 -16.54 -7.16 -0.96
N PHE A 30 -15.95 -7.82 -1.95
CA PHE A 30 -16.18 -7.53 -3.37
C PHE A 30 -17.14 -8.51 -4.04
N GLY A 31 -17.28 -9.75 -3.53
CA GLY A 31 -18.20 -10.75 -4.08
C GLY A 31 -19.67 -10.53 -3.74
N LEU A 32 -19.99 -9.76 -2.70
CA LEU A 32 -21.36 -9.53 -2.22
C LEU A 32 -22.01 -8.24 -2.78
N GLY A 33 -21.28 -7.38 -3.47
CA GLY A 33 -21.78 -6.08 -3.89
C GLY A 33 -21.84 -5.90 -5.41
N GLY A 34 -23.07 -5.81 -5.98
CA GLY A 34 -23.31 -5.47 -7.40
C GLY A 34 -22.76 -4.10 -7.84
N VAL A 35 -22.17 -3.32 -6.93
CA VAL A 35 -21.58 -2.00 -7.17
C VAL A 35 -20.44 -2.06 -8.19
N TRP A 36 -19.68 -3.15 -8.23
CA TRP A 36 -18.53 -3.31 -9.13
C TRP A 36 -18.90 -3.65 -10.56
N ASN A 37 -20.13 -4.15 -10.82
CA ASN A 37 -20.58 -4.45 -12.17
C ASN A 37 -20.48 -3.23 -13.12
N THR A 38 -20.84 -2.04 -12.64
CA THR A 38 -20.74 -0.80 -13.44
C THR A 38 -19.28 -0.47 -13.80
N TYR A 39 -18.33 -0.66 -12.88
CA TYR A 39 -16.90 -0.42 -13.15
C TYR A 39 -16.31 -1.49 -14.07
N ASP A 40 -16.74 -2.76 -13.92
CA ASP A 40 -16.35 -3.84 -14.83
C ASP A 40 -16.83 -3.51 -16.26
N TYR A 41 -18.08 -3.05 -16.43
CA TYR A 41 -18.59 -2.65 -17.73
C TYR A 41 -17.84 -1.45 -18.31
N LYS A 42 -17.54 -0.41 -17.52
CA LYS A 42 -16.74 0.74 -18.01
C LYS A 42 -15.35 0.33 -18.49
N ALA A 43 -14.70 -0.58 -17.80
CA ALA A 43 -13.41 -1.11 -18.24
C ALA A 43 -13.53 -1.94 -19.52
N LEU A 44 -14.59 -2.75 -19.61
CA LEU A 44 -14.88 -3.53 -20.82
C LEU A 44 -15.22 -2.64 -22.01
N ASP A 45 -15.97 -1.53 -21.81
CA ASP A 45 -16.27 -0.56 -22.88
C ASP A 45 -15.01 0.03 -23.49
N VAL A 46 -14.04 0.42 -22.64
CA VAL A 46 -12.74 0.96 -23.10
C VAL A 46 -12.00 -0.07 -23.94
N LEU A 47 -11.99 -1.33 -23.49
CA LEU A 47 -11.33 -2.41 -24.21
C LEU A 47 -12.07 -2.75 -25.49
N LEU A 48 -13.41 -2.82 -25.47
CA LEU A 48 -14.25 -3.12 -26.63
C LEU A 48 -14.08 -2.05 -27.70
N LYS A 49 -14.16 -0.78 -27.31
CA LYS A 49 -13.95 0.35 -28.22
C LYS A 49 -12.59 0.27 -28.90
N LYS A 50 -11.51 0.10 -28.12
CA LYS A 50 -10.16 -0.05 -28.69
C LYS A 50 -10.01 -1.26 -29.57
N ALA A 51 -10.67 -2.36 -29.23
CA ALA A 51 -10.63 -3.58 -30.01
C ALA A 51 -11.31 -3.39 -31.37
N VAL A 52 -12.47 -2.72 -31.38
CA VAL A 52 -13.19 -2.39 -32.63
C VAL A 52 -12.37 -1.42 -33.49
N GLU A 53 -11.87 -0.32 -32.91
CA GLU A 53 -11.04 0.68 -33.60
C GLU A 53 -9.76 0.08 -34.21
N SER A 54 -9.16 -0.92 -33.55
CA SER A 54 -7.97 -1.60 -34.05
C SER A 54 -8.23 -2.73 -35.05
N GLY A 55 -9.48 -3.02 -35.33
CA GLY A 55 -9.89 -4.14 -36.19
C GLY A 55 -9.71 -5.53 -35.58
N HIS A 56 -9.35 -5.60 -34.29
CA HIS A 56 -9.12 -6.85 -33.54
C HIS A 56 -10.25 -7.14 -32.53
N GLY A 57 -11.36 -6.42 -32.62
CA GLY A 57 -12.53 -6.62 -31.77
C GLY A 57 -13.23 -7.96 -32.03
N PRO A 58 -14.14 -8.33 -31.12
CA PRO A 58 -15.05 -9.43 -31.40
C PRO A 58 -15.80 -9.09 -32.68
N LYS A 59 -15.75 -10.00 -33.61
CA LYS A 59 -16.52 -9.87 -34.87
C LYS A 59 -17.72 -10.80 -34.78
N PRO A 60 -18.87 -10.32 -34.30
CA PRO A 60 -20.11 -11.10 -34.43
C PRO A 60 -20.33 -11.35 -35.89
N SER A 61 -20.77 -12.57 -36.22
CA SER A 61 -21.16 -12.87 -37.57
C SER A 61 -22.24 -11.87 -37.95
N TYR A 62 -22.00 -11.07 -38.97
CA TYR A 62 -23.03 -10.19 -39.50
C TYR A 62 -23.87 -11.02 -40.49
N THR A 63 -25.18 -11.00 -40.31
CA THR A 63 -26.07 -11.55 -41.31
C THR A 63 -26.40 -10.45 -42.32
N PRO A 64 -26.22 -10.66 -43.62
CA PRO A 64 -26.61 -9.71 -44.63
C PRO A 64 -28.16 -9.56 -44.73
N GLN A 65 -28.88 -10.29 -43.88
CA GLN A 65 -30.34 -10.27 -43.87
C GLN A 65 -30.95 -9.07 -43.13
N ILE A 66 -30.15 -8.19 -42.53
CA ILE A 66 -30.66 -7.00 -41.82
C ILE A 66 -30.22 -5.73 -42.57
N LEU A 67 -31.19 -4.95 -43.00
CA LEU A 67 -31.04 -3.68 -43.68
C LEU A 67 -31.70 -2.56 -42.90
N TYR A 68 -31.10 -1.40 -42.89
CA TYR A 68 -31.69 -0.20 -42.31
C TYR A 68 -32.17 0.75 -43.41
N LEU A 69 -33.44 1.14 -43.37
CA LEU A 69 -33.96 2.26 -44.14
C LEU A 69 -34.08 3.46 -43.23
N THR A 70 -33.20 4.43 -43.45
CA THR A 70 -33.09 5.59 -42.59
C THR A 70 -33.80 6.79 -43.16
N VAL A 71 -34.65 7.41 -42.34
CA VAL A 71 -35.15 8.75 -42.60
C VAL A 71 -34.10 9.73 -42.08
N THR A 72 -33.49 10.47 -43.03
CA THR A 72 -32.43 11.42 -42.75
C THR A 72 -32.89 12.84 -43.00
N ASP A 73 -32.12 13.87 -42.63
CA ASP A 73 -32.38 15.27 -42.97
C ASP A 73 -32.49 15.44 -44.50
N GLU A 74 -31.66 14.75 -45.28
CA GLU A 74 -31.75 14.72 -46.76
C GLU A 74 -33.05 14.10 -47.25
N THR A 75 -33.62 13.13 -46.51
CA THR A 75 -34.95 12.57 -46.83
C THR A 75 -36.03 13.62 -46.66
N TYR A 76 -35.99 14.42 -45.61
CA TYR A 76 -36.92 15.52 -45.40
C TYR A 76 -36.78 16.60 -46.46
N ASP A 77 -35.57 16.97 -46.81
CA ASP A 77 -35.29 17.93 -47.88
C ASP A 77 -35.87 17.44 -49.25
N TYR A 78 -35.66 16.14 -49.53
CA TYR A 78 -36.19 15.52 -50.73
C TYR A 78 -37.74 15.63 -50.87
N PHE A 79 -38.45 15.47 -49.76
CA PHE A 79 -39.88 15.62 -49.70
C PHE A 79 -40.32 17.07 -49.51
N GLY A 80 -39.46 18.00 -49.21
CA GLY A 80 -39.78 19.40 -48.88
C GLY A 80 -40.65 19.50 -47.61
N LYS A 81 -40.43 18.61 -46.63
CA LYS A 81 -41.25 18.47 -45.44
C LYS A 81 -40.33 18.39 -44.19
N HIS A 82 -40.89 18.73 -43.02
CA HIS A 82 -40.22 18.56 -41.75
C HIS A 82 -40.52 17.21 -41.10
N PHE A 83 -41.54 16.49 -41.58
CA PHE A 83 -41.91 15.14 -41.14
C PHE A 83 -42.46 14.37 -42.33
N LEU A 84 -42.16 13.08 -42.44
CA LEU A 84 -42.79 12.19 -43.39
C LEU A 84 -44.26 12.02 -43.02
N ASP A 85 -45.12 12.25 -43.99
CA ASP A 85 -46.51 11.96 -43.80
C ASP A 85 -46.76 10.46 -44.09
N ARG A 86 -47.89 9.95 -43.61
CA ARG A 86 -48.25 8.54 -43.78
C ARG A 86 -48.47 8.14 -45.22
N LYS A 87 -48.71 9.09 -46.12
CA LYS A 87 -48.77 8.87 -47.53
C LYS A 87 -47.41 8.57 -48.16
N ASP A 88 -46.34 9.25 -47.64
CA ASP A 88 -45.00 9.01 -48.09
C ASP A 88 -44.55 7.60 -47.64
N LEU A 89 -44.92 7.20 -46.39
CA LEU A 89 -44.65 5.85 -45.85
C LEU A 89 -45.50 4.79 -46.63
N ALA A 90 -46.68 5.12 -47.08
CA ALA A 90 -47.47 4.23 -47.91
C ALA A 90 -46.85 4.02 -49.31
N GLU A 91 -46.19 5.05 -49.86
CA GLU A 91 -45.39 4.93 -51.07
C GLU A 91 -44.16 4.03 -50.82
N LEU A 92 -43.46 4.24 -49.71
CA LEU A 92 -42.33 3.40 -49.28
C LEU A 92 -42.76 1.93 -49.19
N ASN A 93 -43.84 1.63 -48.47
CA ASN A 93 -44.33 0.25 -48.31
C ASN A 93 -44.73 -0.36 -49.68
N THR A 94 -45.27 0.42 -50.56
CA THR A 94 -45.61 -0.05 -51.90
C THR A 94 -44.39 -0.38 -52.76
N ALA A 95 -43.28 0.38 -52.55
CA ALA A 95 -42.02 0.08 -53.16
C ALA A 95 -41.37 -1.18 -52.54
N LEU A 96 -41.44 -1.30 -51.23
CA LEU A 96 -40.85 -2.46 -50.43
C LEU A 96 -41.60 -3.77 -50.81
N ALA A 97 -42.94 -3.72 -51.05
CA ALA A 97 -43.69 -4.90 -51.40
C ALA A 97 -43.27 -5.54 -52.74
N LEU A 98 -42.54 -4.82 -53.59
CA LEU A 98 -42.00 -5.33 -54.84
C LEU A 98 -40.65 -6.01 -54.69
N LEU A 99 -40.05 -5.96 -53.52
CA LEU A 99 -38.63 -6.41 -53.22
C LEU A 99 -38.55 -7.79 -52.57
N GLY A 100 -39.68 -8.44 -52.29
CA GLY A 100 -39.68 -9.80 -51.69
C GLY A 100 -39.01 -9.88 -50.31
N LEU A 101 -39.30 -8.93 -49.45
CA LEU A 101 -38.76 -8.84 -48.10
C LEU A 101 -39.31 -9.92 -47.16
N GLU A 102 -38.54 -10.39 -46.22
CA GLU A 102 -39.02 -11.27 -45.15
C GLU A 102 -39.92 -10.50 -44.16
N THR A 103 -39.43 -9.39 -43.63
CA THR A 103 -40.15 -8.61 -42.61
C THR A 103 -39.75 -7.15 -42.66
N VAL A 104 -40.73 -6.25 -42.49
CA VAL A 104 -40.54 -4.82 -42.28
C VAL A 104 -40.79 -4.48 -40.81
N ILE A 105 -39.85 -3.83 -40.17
CA ILE A 105 -39.89 -3.48 -38.77
C ILE A 105 -39.82 -1.96 -38.66
N TYR A 106 -40.85 -1.35 -38.11
CA TYR A 106 -40.91 0.08 -37.88
C TYR A 106 -40.40 0.44 -36.46
N ASP A 107 -39.56 1.47 -36.38
CA ASP A 107 -39.19 2.15 -35.15
C ASP A 107 -39.92 3.48 -35.00
N LEU A 108 -41.18 3.50 -35.36
CA LEU A 108 -42.02 4.70 -35.39
C LEU A 108 -43.40 4.41 -34.80
N ILE A 109 -43.83 5.21 -33.81
CA ILE A 109 -45.13 5.07 -33.16
C ILE A 109 -46.14 6.06 -33.74
N PHE A 110 -47.16 5.57 -34.38
CA PHE A 110 -48.23 6.35 -35.02
C PHE A 110 -49.48 6.44 -34.12
N ALA A 111 -49.36 6.99 -32.92
CA ALA A 111 -50.41 7.03 -31.91
C ALA A 111 -51.51 8.07 -32.22
N ARG A 112 -51.17 9.20 -32.84
CA ARG A 112 -52.10 10.28 -33.10
C ARG A 112 -52.73 10.16 -34.50
N PRO A 113 -54.03 10.50 -34.69
CA PRO A 113 -54.63 10.56 -35.99
C PRO A 113 -53.97 11.59 -36.93
N GLY A 114 -53.76 11.21 -38.18
CA GLY A 114 -53.32 12.09 -39.25
C GLY A 114 -54.48 12.47 -40.17
N MET A 115 -54.13 12.80 -41.40
CA MET A 115 -55.20 13.00 -42.44
C MET A 115 -55.85 11.67 -42.73
N PRO A 116 -57.22 11.60 -42.77
CA PRO A 116 -57.92 10.34 -42.92
C PRO A 116 -57.52 9.54 -44.16
N ASP A 117 -57.28 10.22 -45.32
CA ASP A 117 -56.86 9.57 -46.55
C ASP A 117 -55.43 9.02 -46.48
N SER A 118 -54.53 9.76 -45.87
CA SER A 118 -53.10 9.31 -45.61
C SER A 118 -53.08 8.12 -44.68
N ASP A 119 -53.86 8.15 -43.60
CA ASP A 119 -54.02 7.05 -42.67
C ASP A 119 -54.56 5.79 -43.34
N ALA A 120 -55.59 5.95 -44.15
CA ALA A 120 -56.21 4.85 -44.92
C ALA A 120 -55.25 4.27 -45.98
N ALA A 121 -54.44 5.13 -46.63
CA ALA A 121 -53.41 4.70 -47.56
C ALA A 121 -52.32 3.91 -46.90
N PHE A 122 -51.83 4.37 -45.72
CA PHE A 122 -50.80 3.69 -44.97
C PHE A 122 -51.26 2.34 -44.39
N ALA A 123 -52.47 2.26 -43.86
CA ALA A 123 -53.05 0.99 -43.41
C ALA A 123 -53.15 -0.05 -44.53
N ARG A 124 -53.66 0.37 -45.75
CA ARG A 124 -53.69 -0.52 -46.91
C ARG A 124 -52.29 -0.92 -47.42
N SER A 125 -51.28 -0.07 -47.27
CA SER A 125 -49.94 -0.38 -47.72
C SER A 125 -49.22 -1.38 -46.78
N ILE A 126 -49.50 -1.35 -45.49
CA ILE A 126 -49.05 -2.36 -44.54
C ILE A 126 -49.53 -3.76 -44.94
N GLN A 127 -50.81 -3.88 -45.34
CA GLN A 127 -51.42 -5.16 -45.77
C GLN A 127 -50.83 -5.73 -47.08
N LYS A 128 -50.03 -4.95 -47.82
CA LYS A 128 -49.35 -5.40 -49.03
C LYS A 128 -48.03 -6.09 -48.77
N LEU A 129 -47.46 -5.87 -47.61
CA LEU A 129 -46.23 -6.49 -47.17
C LEU A 129 -46.49 -7.85 -46.51
N GLU A 130 -45.60 -8.78 -46.65
CA GLU A 130 -45.74 -10.15 -46.12
C GLU A 130 -45.81 -10.16 -44.61
N SER A 131 -44.86 -9.45 -43.97
CA SER A 131 -44.80 -9.32 -42.53
C SER A 131 -44.41 -7.90 -42.13
N VAL A 132 -45.16 -7.29 -41.19
CA VAL A 132 -44.86 -5.95 -40.65
C VAL A 132 -44.98 -5.93 -39.12
N TYR A 133 -43.96 -5.42 -38.49
CA TYR A 133 -43.95 -5.23 -37.03
C TYR A 133 -43.98 -3.76 -36.69
N LEU A 134 -44.83 -3.42 -35.72
CA LEU A 134 -44.98 -2.06 -35.21
C LEU A 134 -44.61 -2.02 -33.73
N PRO A 135 -43.89 -0.96 -33.27
CA PRO A 135 -43.46 -0.84 -31.90
C PRO A 135 -44.59 -0.52 -30.92
N ILE A 136 -44.44 -0.97 -29.68
CA ILE A 136 -45.21 -0.57 -28.52
C ILE A 136 -44.23 0.11 -27.55
N GLY A 137 -44.54 1.34 -27.13
CA GLY A 137 -43.72 2.04 -26.13
C GLY A 137 -44.27 1.81 -24.73
N CYS A 138 -43.66 0.92 -23.93
CA CYS A 138 -44.07 0.64 -22.55
C CYS A 138 -43.37 1.59 -21.57
N GLU A 139 -44.12 2.23 -20.67
CA GLU A 139 -43.52 2.93 -19.53
C GLU A 139 -43.08 1.91 -18.49
N LEU A 140 -41.76 1.82 -18.29
CA LEU A 140 -41.12 0.78 -17.49
C LEU A 140 -40.85 1.23 -16.06
N GLN A 141 -41.09 0.35 -15.09
CA GLN A 141 -40.70 0.51 -13.67
C GLN A 141 -40.01 -0.74 -13.15
N GLU A 142 -39.03 -0.55 -12.23
CA GLU A 142 -38.33 -1.66 -11.61
C GLU A 142 -39.14 -2.37 -10.53
N LYS A 143 -40.06 -1.66 -9.90
CA LYS A 143 -40.93 -2.21 -8.85
C LYS A 143 -42.23 -2.73 -9.42
N PRO A 144 -42.77 -3.81 -8.84
CA PRO A 144 -44.09 -4.31 -9.25
C PRO A 144 -45.14 -3.21 -9.16
N ALA A 145 -45.83 -3.01 -10.28
CA ALA A 145 -46.94 -2.05 -10.40
C ALA A 145 -48.01 -2.62 -11.36
N PRO A 146 -49.28 -2.38 -11.09
CA PRO A 146 -50.35 -2.83 -11.98
C PRO A 146 -50.36 -2.03 -13.27
N PHE A 147 -50.69 -2.71 -14.37
CA PHE A 147 -50.83 -2.04 -15.68
C PHE A 147 -52.15 -1.24 -15.75
N ARG A 148 -52.10 -0.03 -16.28
CA ARG A 148 -53.26 0.88 -16.38
C ARG A 148 -54.03 0.66 -17.68
N TRP A 149 -54.84 -0.39 -17.74
CA TRP A 149 -55.64 -0.78 -18.89
C TRP A 149 -56.62 0.31 -19.38
N GLU A 150 -57.09 1.17 -18.47
CA GLU A 150 -57.95 2.30 -18.79
C GLU A 150 -57.34 3.27 -19.80
N THR A 151 -56.02 3.32 -19.90
CA THR A 151 -55.32 4.24 -20.83
C THR A 151 -55.34 3.72 -22.27
N ILE A 152 -55.61 2.43 -22.47
CA ILE A 152 -55.56 1.76 -23.77
C ILE A 152 -56.79 0.90 -24.04
N ARG A 153 -57.97 1.24 -23.50
CA ARG A 153 -59.22 0.44 -23.61
C ARG A 153 -59.54 -0.07 -25.03
N GLU A 154 -59.32 0.78 -26.04
CA GLU A 154 -59.59 0.44 -27.44
C GLU A 154 -58.58 -0.57 -28.02
N HIS A 155 -57.41 -0.75 -27.36
CA HIS A 155 -56.32 -1.63 -27.78
C HIS A 155 -56.10 -2.82 -26.85
N GLU A 156 -56.94 -2.96 -25.81
CA GLU A 156 -56.74 -3.99 -24.80
C GLU A 156 -56.68 -5.39 -25.43
N ARG A 157 -57.56 -5.70 -26.32
CA ARG A 157 -57.59 -6.98 -27.02
C ARG A 157 -56.26 -7.20 -27.79
N TYR A 158 -55.87 -6.20 -28.58
CA TYR A 158 -54.66 -6.26 -29.39
C TYR A 158 -53.40 -6.48 -28.50
N LEU A 159 -53.27 -5.71 -27.41
CA LEU A 159 -52.16 -5.88 -26.53
C LEU A 159 -52.13 -7.29 -25.90
N ARG A 160 -53.31 -7.79 -25.46
CA ARG A 160 -53.40 -9.14 -24.86
C ARG A 160 -53.04 -10.26 -25.83
N GLU A 161 -53.27 -10.08 -27.14
CA GLU A 161 -52.89 -11.03 -28.20
C GLU A 161 -51.37 -11.13 -28.39
N HIS A 162 -50.60 -10.06 -28.01
CA HIS A 162 -49.14 -10.03 -28.12
C HIS A 162 -48.40 -10.31 -26.79
N LEU A 163 -49.17 -10.59 -25.72
CA LEU A 163 -48.62 -10.99 -24.44
C LEU A 163 -48.56 -12.51 -24.33
N GLY A 164 -47.37 -13.04 -23.99
CA GLY A 164 -47.21 -14.48 -23.76
C GLY A 164 -46.89 -14.87 -22.33
N ARG A 165 -46.94 -16.18 -22.07
CA ARG A 165 -46.55 -16.79 -20.79
C ARG A 165 -45.47 -17.86 -21.04
N PRO A 166 -44.18 -17.49 -21.03
CA PRO A 166 -43.13 -18.46 -21.20
C PRO A 166 -43.08 -19.42 -20.01
N VAL A 167 -42.37 -20.55 -20.16
CA VAL A 167 -42.08 -21.46 -19.08
C VAL A 167 -40.99 -20.83 -18.20
N GLU A 168 -41.36 -20.43 -16.99
CA GLU A 168 -40.45 -19.72 -16.08
C GLU A 168 -39.72 -20.65 -15.10
N LYS A 169 -38.43 -20.39 -14.88
CA LYS A 169 -37.57 -20.98 -13.86
C LYS A 169 -36.79 -19.88 -13.13
N GLY A 170 -36.39 -20.12 -11.90
CA GLY A 170 -35.60 -19.16 -11.11
C GLY A 170 -36.44 -18.08 -10.44
N ARG A 171 -35.83 -16.95 -10.11
CA ARG A 171 -36.46 -15.81 -9.40
C ARG A 171 -36.53 -14.60 -10.31
N PRO A 172 -37.72 -14.25 -10.84
CA PRO A 172 -37.88 -13.11 -11.71
C PRO A 172 -37.79 -11.77 -10.96
N MET A 173 -37.13 -10.80 -11.59
CA MET A 173 -37.15 -9.38 -11.20
C MET A 173 -37.32 -8.48 -12.45
N PRO A 174 -38.29 -8.76 -13.33
CA PRO A 174 -38.42 -8.06 -14.59
C PRO A 174 -38.82 -6.59 -14.42
N TYR A 175 -38.63 -5.82 -15.46
CA TYR A 175 -39.31 -4.53 -15.55
C TYR A 175 -40.80 -4.75 -15.65
N HIS A 176 -41.58 -3.86 -15.01
CA HIS A 176 -43.03 -3.83 -15.08
C HIS A 176 -43.49 -2.68 -15.96
N ALA A 177 -44.29 -2.96 -16.98
CA ALA A 177 -44.98 -1.93 -17.71
C ALA A 177 -46.15 -1.42 -16.88
N VAL A 178 -46.31 -0.09 -16.79
CA VAL A 178 -47.44 0.56 -16.07
C VAL A 178 -48.45 1.16 -17.03
N ARG A 179 -48.02 1.52 -18.20
CA ARG A 179 -48.88 1.90 -19.34
C ARG A 179 -48.11 1.71 -20.66
N ALA A 180 -48.86 1.78 -21.78
CA ALA A 180 -48.28 1.68 -23.12
C ALA A 180 -48.78 2.79 -24.04
N VAL A 181 -47.93 3.22 -24.96
CA VAL A 181 -48.29 4.04 -26.12
C VAL A 181 -48.29 3.10 -27.31
N MET A 182 -49.38 3.12 -28.07
CA MET A 182 -49.60 2.17 -29.14
C MET A 182 -49.96 2.87 -30.44
N GLN A 183 -49.87 2.13 -31.53
CA GLN A 183 -50.32 2.54 -32.87
C GLN A 183 -51.81 2.77 -32.87
N GLN A 184 -52.32 3.57 -33.84
CA GLN A 184 -53.76 3.61 -34.09
C GLN A 184 -54.29 2.21 -34.43
N ARG A 185 -55.51 1.90 -33.96
CA ARG A 185 -56.13 0.60 -34.12
C ARG A 185 -56.11 0.07 -35.57
N ARG A 186 -56.28 0.96 -36.56
CA ARG A 186 -56.24 0.59 -37.98
C ARG A 186 -54.88 0.07 -38.46
N PHE A 187 -53.79 0.62 -37.91
CA PHE A 187 -52.43 0.17 -38.21
C PHE A 187 -52.09 -1.09 -37.43
N ALA A 188 -52.43 -1.10 -36.15
CA ALA A 188 -52.30 -2.28 -35.33
C ALA A 188 -53.03 -3.51 -35.94
N ALA A 189 -54.24 -3.32 -36.43
CA ALA A 189 -55.00 -4.39 -37.09
C ALA A 189 -54.47 -4.80 -38.49
N ALA A 190 -53.63 -3.99 -39.09
CA ALA A 190 -53.01 -4.27 -40.40
C ALA A 190 -51.59 -4.90 -40.23
N ALA A 191 -50.96 -4.77 -39.10
CA ALA A 191 -49.62 -5.32 -38.79
C ALA A 191 -49.69 -6.81 -38.46
N SER A 192 -48.62 -7.51 -38.71
CA SER A 192 -48.44 -8.94 -38.39
C SER A 192 -48.12 -9.15 -36.90
N GLY A 193 -47.38 -8.22 -36.28
CA GLY A 193 -46.99 -8.32 -34.88
C GLY A 193 -46.53 -7.00 -34.25
N ALA A 194 -46.26 -7.08 -32.96
CA ALA A 194 -45.74 -5.94 -32.19
C ALA A 194 -44.80 -6.40 -31.05
N GLY A 195 -44.02 -5.45 -30.53
CA GLY A 195 -43.16 -5.68 -29.37
C GLY A 195 -42.73 -4.39 -28.71
N ASP A 196 -42.22 -4.50 -27.48
CA ASP A 196 -41.74 -3.33 -26.76
C ASP A 196 -40.43 -2.80 -27.37
N ILE A 197 -40.38 -1.46 -27.53
CA ILE A 197 -39.25 -0.78 -28.13
C ILE A 197 -38.32 -0.14 -27.06
N ASN A 198 -38.74 -0.07 -25.81
CA ASN A 198 -38.03 0.70 -24.83
C ASN A 198 -36.75 -0.03 -24.34
N VAL A 199 -35.69 0.70 -24.37
CA VAL A 199 -34.37 0.27 -23.84
C VAL A 199 -33.98 1.21 -22.72
N PRO A 200 -34.05 0.80 -21.44
CA PRO A 200 -33.58 1.60 -20.35
C PRO A 200 -32.04 1.61 -20.35
N ALA A 201 -31.45 2.79 -20.19
CA ALA A 201 -30.00 2.92 -20.01
C ALA A 201 -29.53 2.25 -18.73
N ASP A 202 -28.30 1.77 -18.70
CA ASP A 202 -27.64 1.34 -17.50
C ASP A 202 -27.41 2.54 -16.52
N PRO A 203 -27.09 2.33 -15.23
CA PRO A 203 -26.99 3.40 -14.24
C PRO A 203 -25.99 4.52 -14.57
N ASP A 204 -25.09 4.30 -15.51
CA ASP A 204 -24.13 5.28 -16.01
C ASP A 204 -24.52 5.93 -17.34
N SER A 205 -25.79 5.80 -17.72
CA SER A 205 -26.39 6.34 -18.96
C SER A 205 -25.83 5.75 -20.25
N VAL A 206 -25.18 4.60 -20.19
CA VAL A 206 -24.74 3.85 -21.38
C VAL A 206 -25.72 2.72 -21.67
N TYR A 207 -26.09 2.54 -22.94
CA TYR A 207 -27.00 1.49 -23.38
C TYR A 207 -26.23 0.23 -23.76
N ARG A 208 -26.14 -0.71 -22.82
CA ARG A 208 -25.45 -2.01 -23.03
C ARG A 208 -26.41 -3.18 -23.08
N HIS A 209 -27.55 -3.04 -22.42
CA HIS A 209 -28.50 -4.11 -22.23
C HIS A 209 -29.86 -3.75 -22.82
N ILE A 210 -30.54 -4.76 -23.36
CA ILE A 210 -31.92 -4.68 -23.78
C ILE A 210 -32.78 -5.65 -22.96
N PRO A 211 -33.91 -5.22 -22.37
CA PRO A 211 -34.84 -6.13 -21.75
C PRO A 211 -35.58 -6.92 -22.84
N LEU A 212 -35.44 -8.24 -22.82
CA LEU A 212 -36.16 -9.08 -23.80
C LEU A 212 -37.60 -9.32 -23.42
N LEU A 213 -37.91 -9.20 -22.14
CA LEU A 213 -39.24 -9.49 -21.57
C LEU A 213 -39.59 -8.38 -20.56
N VAL A 214 -40.75 -7.76 -20.78
CA VAL A 214 -41.36 -6.77 -19.89
C VAL A 214 -42.66 -7.32 -19.33
N LYS A 215 -42.84 -7.29 -18.01
CA LYS A 215 -44.01 -7.83 -17.35
C LYS A 215 -45.21 -6.87 -17.44
N VAL A 216 -46.34 -7.39 -17.93
CA VAL A 216 -47.65 -6.74 -17.98
C VAL A 216 -48.61 -7.60 -17.17
N ASP A 217 -48.89 -7.21 -15.92
CA ASP A 217 -49.64 -8.00 -14.93
C ASP A 217 -49.07 -9.41 -14.74
N ASP A 218 -49.73 -10.44 -15.27
CA ASP A 218 -49.35 -11.85 -15.16
C ASP A 218 -48.72 -12.45 -16.43
N ARG A 219 -48.50 -11.62 -17.46
CA ARG A 219 -47.91 -12.01 -18.75
C ARG A 219 -46.68 -11.16 -19.07
N PHE A 220 -46.04 -11.48 -20.18
CA PHE A 220 -44.87 -10.76 -20.67
C PHE A 220 -45.06 -10.22 -22.08
N MET A 221 -44.62 -8.99 -22.29
CA MET A 221 -44.43 -8.37 -23.58
C MET A 221 -43.01 -8.64 -24.06
N PRO A 222 -42.80 -9.28 -25.21
CA PRO A 222 -41.48 -9.42 -25.79
C PRO A 222 -40.94 -8.08 -26.31
N ALA A 223 -39.60 -7.90 -26.27
CA ALA A 223 -38.97 -6.83 -27.03
C ALA A 223 -39.28 -6.96 -28.53
N LEU A 224 -39.28 -5.86 -29.25
CA LEU A 224 -39.60 -5.84 -30.68
C LEU A 224 -38.73 -6.83 -31.48
N SER A 225 -37.41 -6.86 -31.23
CA SER A 225 -36.48 -7.81 -31.86
C SER A 225 -36.77 -9.27 -31.50
N LEU A 226 -37.21 -9.56 -30.27
CA LEU A 226 -37.56 -10.91 -29.85
C LEU A 226 -38.88 -11.36 -30.48
N SER A 227 -39.87 -10.46 -30.56
CA SER A 227 -41.16 -10.74 -31.19
C SER A 227 -40.98 -11.12 -32.66
N VAL A 228 -40.20 -10.33 -33.42
CA VAL A 228 -39.85 -10.64 -34.81
C VAL A 228 -39.14 -11.98 -34.94
N PHE A 229 -38.17 -12.26 -34.04
CA PHE A 229 -37.39 -13.50 -34.10
C PHE A 229 -38.26 -14.74 -33.79
N LEU A 230 -39.15 -14.66 -32.82
CA LEU A 230 -40.03 -15.78 -32.44
C LEU A 230 -40.96 -16.15 -33.61
N ASP A 231 -41.59 -15.13 -34.23
CA ASP A 231 -42.47 -15.33 -35.37
C ASP A 231 -41.71 -15.90 -36.59
N TRP A 232 -40.55 -15.32 -36.92
CA TRP A 232 -39.66 -15.85 -37.94
C TRP A 232 -39.27 -17.30 -37.68
N ALA A 233 -38.99 -17.66 -36.42
CA ALA A 233 -38.65 -19.03 -36.04
C ALA A 233 -39.86 -19.96 -36.02
N GLY A 234 -41.10 -19.46 -36.13
CA GLY A 234 -42.32 -20.24 -36.00
C GLY A 234 -42.55 -20.79 -34.60
N VAL A 235 -42.07 -20.06 -33.56
CA VAL A 235 -42.10 -20.44 -32.13
C VAL A 235 -42.93 -19.42 -31.37
N THR A 236 -43.83 -19.88 -30.50
CA THR A 236 -44.62 -18.97 -29.66
C THR A 236 -43.89 -18.60 -28.38
N MET A 237 -44.34 -17.55 -27.68
CA MET A 237 -43.78 -17.18 -26.37
C MET A 237 -44.05 -18.29 -25.33
N GLU A 238 -45.11 -19.04 -25.45
CA GLU A 238 -45.49 -20.16 -24.60
C GLU A 238 -44.53 -21.34 -24.71
N ASP A 239 -43.86 -21.50 -25.84
CA ASP A 239 -42.84 -22.53 -26.06
C ASP A 239 -41.46 -22.12 -25.51
N ALA A 240 -41.23 -20.82 -25.31
CA ALA A 240 -39.97 -20.30 -24.79
C ALA A 240 -39.78 -20.65 -23.31
N ILE A 241 -38.53 -20.94 -22.94
CA ILE A 241 -38.15 -21.24 -21.54
C ILE A 241 -37.27 -20.09 -21.02
N VAL A 242 -37.69 -19.50 -19.92
CA VAL A 242 -36.95 -18.42 -19.24
C VAL A 242 -36.39 -18.90 -17.93
N ASP A 243 -35.09 -19.03 -17.86
CA ASP A 243 -34.37 -19.24 -16.60
C ASP A 243 -33.75 -17.91 -16.13
N TRP A 244 -34.45 -17.27 -15.15
CA TRP A 244 -34.12 -15.92 -14.69
C TRP A 244 -32.74 -15.85 -14.04
N GLY A 245 -31.85 -15.08 -14.63
CA GLY A 245 -30.46 -14.91 -14.23
C GLY A 245 -29.48 -15.83 -14.96
N ASP A 246 -29.95 -16.64 -15.89
CA ASP A 246 -29.13 -17.51 -16.74
C ASP A 246 -29.44 -17.32 -18.23
N SER A 247 -30.64 -17.75 -18.70
CA SER A 247 -30.91 -17.76 -20.14
C SER A 247 -32.39 -17.71 -20.50
N LEU A 248 -32.70 -17.19 -21.70
CA LEU A 248 -33.92 -17.38 -22.43
C LEU A 248 -33.65 -18.36 -23.57
N ILE A 249 -34.36 -19.46 -23.60
CA ILE A 249 -34.21 -20.53 -24.60
C ILE A 249 -35.38 -20.49 -25.56
N VAL A 250 -35.12 -20.30 -26.84
CA VAL A 250 -36.08 -20.49 -27.94
C VAL A 250 -35.82 -21.87 -28.52
N PRO A 251 -36.75 -22.84 -28.31
CA PRO A 251 -36.54 -24.22 -28.74
C PRO A 251 -36.58 -24.37 -30.25
N ALA A 252 -35.77 -25.27 -30.79
CA ALA A 252 -35.84 -25.69 -32.17
C ALA A 252 -37.01 -26.67 -32.45
N ALA A 253 -37.51 -27.30 -31.37
CA ALA A 253 -38.61 -28.22 -31.47
C ALA A 253 -39.89 -27.47 -31.94
N GLY A 254 -40.46 -27.87 -33.08
CA GLY A 254 -41.59 -27.20 -33.67
C GLY A 254 -41.25 -26.10 -34.70
N SER A 255 -39.98 -25.72 -34.80
CA SER A 255 -39.52 -24.73 -35.79
C SER A 255 -39.01 -25.42 -37.07
N GLU A 256 -39.46 -24.93 -38.22
CA GLU A 256 -38.90 -25.34 -39.53
C GLU A 256 -37.58 -24.64 -39.86
N ARG A 257 -37.30 -23.49 -39.20
CA ARG A 257 -36.11 -22.63 -39.48
C ARG A 257 -34.98 -22.84 -38.51
N LEU A 258 -35.25 -23.34 -37.29
CA LEU A 258 -34.20 -23.54 -36.28
C LEU A 258 -33.69 -24.99 -36.30
N THR A 259 -32.40 -25.18 -36.49
CA THR A 259 -31.73 -26.49 -36.45
C THR A 259 -31.33 -26.95 -35.05
N ARG A 260 -31.28 -26.02 -34.10
CA ARG A 260 -30.93 -26.21 -32.68
C ARG A 260 -31.50 -25.05 -31.86
N ASP A 261 -31.69 -25.26 -30.60
CA ASP A 261 -32.15 -24.21 -29.68
C ASP A 261 -31.29 -22.96 -29.74
N VAL A 262 -31.90 -21.81 -29.55
CA VAL A 262 -31.23 -20.51 -29.42
C VAL A 262 -31.25 -20.14 -27.95
N VAL A 263 -30.05 -20.11 -27.34
CA VAL A 263 -29.84 -19.84 -25.89
C VAL A 263 -29.32 -18.42 -25.76
N ILE A 264 -30.12 -17.50 -25.26
CA ILE A 264 -29.82 -16.08 -25.09
C ILE A 264 -29.52 -15.85 -23.60
N PRO A 265 -28.30 -15.44 -23.24
CA PRO A 265 -27.99 -15.14 -21.85
C PRO A 265 -28.79 -13.96 -21.34
N ILE A 266 -29.44 -14.08 -20.18
CA ILE A 266 -30.19 -13.01 -19.54
C ILE A 266 -29.85 -12.86 -18.07
N ASP A 267 -30.03 -11.65 -17.55
CA ASP A 267 -29.94 -11.39 -16.11
C ASP A 267 -31.32 -11.66 -15.40
N HIS A 268 -31.35 -11.48 -14.08
CA HIS A 268 -32.59 -11.64 -13.29
C HIS A 268 -33.69 -10.65 -13.68
N ARG A 269 -33.39 -9.60 -14.49
CA ARG A 269 -34.37 -8.64 -15.04
C ARG A 269 -34.81 -9.01 -16.43
N GLY A 270 -34.30 -10.11 -17.00
CA GLY A 270 -34.57 -10.50 -18.39
C GLY A 270 -33.83 -9.65 -19.42
N ARG A 271 -32.78 -8.94 -19.02
CA ARG A 271 -31.93 -8.15 -19.90
C ARG A 271 -30.78 -8.97 -20.42
N THR A 272 -30.42 -8.77 -21.67
CA THR A 272 -29.25 -9.33 -22.32
C THR A 272 -28.28 -8.24 -22.75
N PHE A 273 -26.99 -8.52 -22.76
CA PHE A 273 -25.98 -7.61 -23.30
C PHE A 273 -26.08 -7.63 -24.83
N VAL A 274 -26.24 -6.44 -25.42
CA VAL A 274 -26.38 -6.30 -26.87
C VAL A 274 -25.10 -6.72 -27.58
N PRO A 275 -25.14 -7.63 -28.55
CA PRO A 275 -23.97 -8.03 -29.32
C PRO A 275 -23.66 -6.97 -30.41
N PHE A 276 -23.02 -5.87 -30.00
CA PHE A 276 -22.62 -4.81 -30.91
C PHE A 276 -21.76 -5.35 -32.05
N VAL A 277 -22.11 -5.02 -33.27
CA VAL A 277 -21.40 -5.47 -34.48
C VAL A 277 -20.27 -4.51 -34.82
N GLY A 278 -20.54 -3.21 -34.78
CA GLY A 278 -19.59 -2.14 -35.08
C GLY A 278 -20.28 -0.77 -35.16
N PRO A 279 -19.55 0.28 -35.59
CA PRO A 279 -20.14 1.60 -35.78
C PRO A 279 -21.27 1.61 -36.82
N MET A 280 -22.27 2.45 -36.57
CA MET A 280 -23.35 2.63 -37.55
C MET A 280 -22.82 3.27 -38.85
N GLY A 281 -23.10 2.65 -39.98
CA GLY A 281 -22.68 3.12 -41.32
C GLY A 281 -21.44 2.43 -41.87
N GLU A 282 -20.65 1.73 -41.06
CA GLU A 282 -19.55 0.89 -41.53
C GLU A 282 -19.96 -0.60 -41.62
N ASP A 283 -20.63 -1.09 -40.57
CA ASP A 283 -21.01 -2.50 -40.44
C ASP A 283 -22.52 -2.77 -40.66
N PHE A 284 -23.35 -1.72 -40.73
CA PHE A 284 -24.76 -1.86 -41.02
C PHE A 284 -25.05 -1.33 -42.42
N ASP A 285 -25.72 -2.14 -43.23
CA ASP A 285 -26.19 -1.72 -44.54
C ASP A 285 -27.38 -0.76 -44.38
N ALA A 286 -27.08 0.53 -44.43
CA ALA A 286 -28.08 1.60 -44.26
C ALA A 286 -28.33 2.32 -45.59
N ILE A 287 -29.60 2.43 -45.98
CA ILE A 287 -30.01 3.10 -47.18
C ILE A 287 -31.00 4.20 -46.83
N PRO A 288 -30.76 5.47 -47.20
CA PRO A 288 -31.73 6.53 -47.01
C PRO A 288 -33.03 6.25 -47.78
N VAL A 289 -34.18 6.50 -47.14
CA VAL A 289 -35.50 6.27 -47.69
C VAL A 289 -35.69 6.96 -49.04
N HIS A 290 -35.24 8.21 -49.17
CA HIS A 290 -35.38 8.98 -50.43
C HIS A 290 -34.57 8.32 -51.57
N THR A 291 -33.44 7.73 -51.28
CA THR A 291 -32.61 7.03 -52.28
C THR A 291 -33.35 5.82 -52.82
N LEU A 292 -33.94 5.01 -51.95
CA LEU A 292 -34.75 3.85 -52.38
C LEU A 292 -35.94 4.30 -53.26
N LEU A 293 -36.66 5.34 -52.89
CA LEU A 293 -37.77 5.85 -53.61
C LEU A 293 -37.40 6.46 -55.00
N GLN A 294 -36.23 7.13 -55.06
CA GLN A 294 -35.70 7.61 -56.36
C GLN A 294 -35.43 6.45 -57.33
N TYR A 295 -34.77 5.37 -56.79
CA TYR A 295 -34.56 4.17 -57.60
C TYR A 295 -35.87 3.52 -58.04
N SER A 296 -36.88 3.44 -57.19
CA SER A 296 -38.21 2.89 -57.50
C SER A 296 -38.88 3.66 -58.61
N ARG A 297 -38.82 4.99 -58.60
CA ARG A 297 -39.50 5.88 -59.60
C ARG A 297 -38.80 5.88 -60.95
N ASN A 298 -37.46 5.83 -61.00
CA ASN A 298 -36.68 6.07 -62.22
C ASN A 298 -36.39 4.80 -63.04
N ASN A 299 -36.15 3.65 -62.44
CA ASN A 299 -35.61 2.48 -63.14
C ASN A 299 -36.44 1.18 -62.90
N GLY A 300 -37.42 1.21 -62.04
CA GLY A 300 -37.91 -0.02 -61.41
C GLY A 300 -36.78 -0.77 -60.70
N PHE A 301 -37.05 -1.72 -59.81
CA PHE A 301 -36.05 -2.46 -59.03
C PHE A 301 -35.30 -3.53 -59.85
N ARG A 302 -34.81 -3.17 -61.04
CA ARG A 302 -34.06 -4.10 -61.93
C ARG A 302 -32.55 -4.08 -61.51
N GLY A 303 -32.02 -5.24 -61.21
CA GLY A 303 -30.61 -5.45 -60.98
C GLY A 303 -30.22 -5.66 -59.51
N ASN A 304 -29.02 -5.24 -59.13
CA ASN A 304 -28.38 -5.54 -57.83
C ASN A 304 -29.17 -5.15 -56.56
N LEU A 305 -30.15 -4.24 -56.65
CA LEU A 305 -30.96 -3.86 -55.50
C LEU A 305 -31.93 -4.96 -55.07
N LEU A 306 -32.55 -5.68 -56.01
CA LEU A 306 -33.48 -6.74 -55.66
C LEU A 306 -32.81 -7.80 -54.78
N HIS A 307 -31.61 -8.24 -55.13
CA HIS A 307 -30.84 -9.24 -54.37
C HIS A 307 -30.46 -8.78 -52.96
N ARG A 308 -30.40 -7.46 -52.67
CA ARG A 308 -30.10 -6.95 -51.34
C ARG A 308 -31.28 -6.99 -50.38
N PHE A 309 -32.51 -7.05 -50.92
CA PHE A 309 -33.75 -6.96 -50.13
C PHE A 309 -34.48 -8.30 -50.03
N GLU A 310 -34.37 -9.17 -51.02
CA GLU A 310 -35.11 -10.44 -51.09
C GLU A 310 -34.76 -11.34 -49.88
N GLY A 311 -35.78 -11.72 -49.10
CA GLY A 311 -35.66 -12.55 -47.92
C GLY A 311 -35.01 -11.87 -46.71
N ASN A 312 -34.87 -10.54 -46.73
CA ASN A 312 -34.20 -9.81 -45.68
C ASN A 312 -35.17 -9.05 -44.75
N PHE A 313 -34.70 -8.77 -43.55
CA PHE A 313 -35.37 -7.91 -42.55
C PHE A 313 -34.99 -6.46 -42.81
N VAL A 314 -36.00 -5.58 -42.83
CA VAL A 314 -35.79 -4.15 -43.02
C VAL A 314 -36.27 -3.38 -41.79
N LEU A 315 -35.38 -2.66 -41.14
CA LEU A 315 -35.71 -1.75 -40.05
C LEU A 315 -35.85 -0.32 -40.60
N ILE A 316 -37.00 0.28 -40.36
CA ILE A 316 -37.28 1.67 -40.76
C ILE A 316 -37.23 2.55 -39.54
N ALA A 317 -36.27 3.50 -39.50
CA ALA A 317 -36.08 4.41 -38.38
C ALA A 317 -35.84 5.85 -38.86
N ASP A 318 -36.24 6.78 -38.01
CA ASP A 318 -35.89 8.18 -38.16
C ASP A 318 -34.57 8.46 -37.41
N VAL A 319 -33.56 8.84 -38.20
CA VAL A 319 -32.23 9.13 -37.68
C VAL A 319 -31.81 10.60 -37.88
N ALA A 320 -32.80 11.45 -38.29
CA ALA A 320 -32.57 12.86 -38.50
C ALA A 320 -32.24 13.58 -37.22
N VAL A 321 -31.43 14.64 -37.34
CA VAL A 321 -30.96 15.42 -36.20
C VAL A 321 -32.12 16.10 -35.45
N GLY A 322 -32.20 15.88 -34.14
CA GLY A 322 -33.23 16.45 -33.27
C GLY A 322 -34.57 15.71 -33.23
N ILE A 323 -34.73 14.62 -33.97
CA ILE A 323 -35.92 13.74 -33.96
C ILE A 323 -35.57 12.37 -33.41
N SER A 324 -34.40 11.86 -33.74
CA SER A 324 -33.93 10.54 -33.35
C SER A 324 -33.64 10.42 -31.86
N ASP A 325 -34.05 9.30 -31.25
CA ASP A 325 -33.62 8.89 -29.89
C ASP A 325 -32.18 8.41 -29.91
N LEU A 326 -31.26 9.31 -29.53
CA LEU A 326 -29.82 9.01 -29.48
C LEU A 326 -29.41 8.54 -28.12
N GLY A 327 -28.55 7.53 -28.09
CA GLY A 327 -27.94 7.02 -26.84
C GLY A 327 -26.47 6.68 -26.96
N ALA A 328 -25.74 6.75 -25.85
CA ALA A 328 -24.38 6.32 -25.79
C ALA A 328 -24.29 4.79 -25.66
N THR A 329 -23.44 4.17 -26.47
CA THR A 329 -23.15 2.73 -26.41
C THR A 329 -21.67 2.49 -26.04
N PRO A 330 -21.25 1.26 -25.76
CA PRO A 330 -19.83 0.94 -25.55
C PRO A 330 -18.90 1.35 -26.70
N ILE A 331 -19.42 1.45 -27.91
CA ILE A 331 -18.62 1.70 -29.12
C ILE A 331 -18.70 3.17 -29.54
N GLU A 332 -19.86 3.77 -29.47
CA GLU A 332 -20.13 5.13 -29.98
C GLU A 332 -20.79 6.01 -28.91
N ALA A 333 -20.48 7.30 -28.95
CA ALA A 333 -21.01 8.28 -28.00
C ALA A 333 -22.49 8.63 -28.23
N ALA A 334 -22.99 8.47 -29.45
CA ALA A 334 -24.38 8.75 -29.83
C ALA A 334 -24.77 7.93 -31.05
N VAL A 335 -25.68 6.98 -30.86
CA VAL A 335 -26.25 6.18 -31.94
C VAL A 335 -27.79 6.17 -31.83
N PRO A 336 -28.53 6.04 -32.91
CA PRO A 336 -29.96 5.80 -32.84
C PRO A 336 -30.28 4.49 -32.13
N LEU A 337 -31.19 4.52 -31.15
CA LEU A 337 -31.47 3.35 -30.28
C LEU A 337 -32.08 2.17 -31.04
N VAL A 338 -32.66 2.39 -32.23
CA VAL A 338 -33.10 1.30 -33.13
C VAL A 338 -31.98 0.32 -33.45
N THR A 339 -30.73 0.77 -33.48
CA THR A 339 -29.57 -0.09 -33.75
C THR A 339 -29.39 -1.20 -32.71
N LEU A 340 -29.86 -0.98 -31.48
CA LEU A 340 -29.85 -2.00 -30.44
C LEU A 340 -30.77 -3.17 -30.75
N HIS A 341 -31.97 -2.88 -31.28
CA HIS A 341 -32.92 -3.90 -31.74
C HIS A 341 -32.39 -4.66 -32.96
N GLY A 342 -31.77 -3.96 -33.92
CA GLY A 342 -31.14 -4.61 -35.06
C GLY A 342 -29.96 -5.47 -34.68
N ALA A 343 -29.05 -4.97 -33.81
CA ALA A 343 -27.93 -5.75 -33.29
C ALA A 343 -28.42 -6.99 -32.49
N MET A 344 -29.51 -6.84 -31.75
CA MET A 344 -30.10 -7.95 -30.99
C MET A 344 -30.69 -9.00 -31.91
N LEU A 345 -31.46 -8.58 -32.95
CA LEU A 345 -31.98 -9.48 -33.97
C LEU A 345 -30.84 -10.21 -34.71
N ASN A 346 -29.78 -9.48 -35.08
CA ASN A 346 -28.59 -10.10 -35.67
C ASN A 346 -27.98 -11.17 -34.72
N GLY A 347 -27.87 -10.85 -33.43
CA GLY A 347 -27.39 -11.79 -32.42
C GLY A 347 -28.23 -13.06 -32.34
N MET A 348 -29.54 -12.94 -32.41
CA MET A 348 -30.49 -14.09 -32.42
C MET A 348 -30.33 -14.94 -33.68
N LEU A 349 -30.27 -14.33 -34.85
CA LEU A 349 -30.10 -15.02 -36.15
C LEU A 349 -28.73 -15.72 -36.25
N THR A 350 -27.68 -15.08 -35.78
CA THR A 350 -26.31 -15.62 -35.82
C THR A 350 -25.93 -16.42 -34.59
N ARG A 351 -26.78 -16.43 -33.53
CA ARG A 351 -26.54 -17.08 -32.23
C ARG A 351 -25.29 -16.56 -31.52
N THR A 352 -25.04 -15.28 -31.66
CA THR A 352 -23.86 -14.60 -31.09
C THR A 352 -24.30 -13.73 -29.93
N PHE A 353 -23.88 -14.09 -28.71
CA PHE A 353 -24.24 -13.38 -27.48
C PHE A 353 -23.08 -13.29 -26.54
N TYR A 354 -22.96 -12.17 -25.82
CA TYR A 354 -22.03 -12.03 -24.72
C TYR A 354 -22.51 -12.82 -23.48
N ARG A 355 -21.63 -13.64 -22.92
CA ARG A 355 -21.88 -14.38 -21.68
C ARG A 355 -21.02 -13.84 -20.56
N LYS A 356 -21.61 -13.57 -19.43
CA LYS A 356 -20.85 -13.25 -18.21
C LYS A 356 -20.10 -14.49 -17.74
N TRP A 357 -18.91 -14.27 -17.21
CA TRP A 357 -18.21 -15.29 -16.46
C TRP A 357 -19.05 -15.71 -15.25
N SER A 358 -19.00 -16.99 -14.92
CA SER A 358 -19.61 -17.48 -13.69
C SER A 358 -18.87 -16.94 -12.48
N PHE A 359 -19.57 -16.81 -11.36
CA PHE A 359 -18.99 -16.42 -10.09
C PHE A 359 -17.85 -17.35 -9.69
N GLU A 360 -18.04 -18.67 -9.86
CA GLU A 360 -17.04 -19.71 -9.55
C GLU A 360 -15.79 -19.56 -10.41
N GLY A 361 -15.93 -19.21 -11.67
CA GLY A 361 -14.79 -18.97 -12.56
C GLY A 361 -13.94 -17.77 -12.12
N ALA A 362 -14.60 -16.65 -11.78
CA ALA A 362 -13.92 -15.48 -11.23
C ALA A 362 -13.21 -15.79 -9.89
N MET A 363 -13.88 -16.57 -9.03
CA MET A 363 -13.32 -17.05 -7.77
C MET A 363 -12.07 -17.91 -7.97
N ALA A 364 -12.09 -18.80 -8.95
CA ALA A 364 -10.93 -19.64 -9.28
C ALA A 364 -9.72 -18.79 -9.69
N VAL A 365 -9.92 -17.74 -10.50
CA VAL A 365 -8.84 -16.82 -10.89
C VAL A 365 -8.29 -16.07 -9.68
N ILE A 366 -9.15 -15.55 -8.80
CA ILE A 366 -8.74 -14.87 -7.56
C ILE A 366 -7.94 -15.82 -6.67
N PHE A 367 -8.39 -17.05 -6.51
CA PHE A 367 -7.68 -18.06 -5.72
C PHE A 367 -6.30 -18.39 -6.29
N LEU A 368 -6.20 -18.55 -7.61
CA LEU A 368 -4.92 -18.77 -8.30
C LEU A 368 -3.95 -17.59 -8.13
N LEU A 369 -4.46 -16.35 -8.21
CA LEU A 369 -3.67 -15.15 -7.93
C LEU A 369 -3.21 -15.12 -6.46
N GLY A 370 -4.05 -15.51 -5.52
CA GLY A 370 -3.70 -15.64 -4.11
C GLY A 370 -2.55 -16.64 -3.88
N ILE A 371 -2.61 -17.81 -4.52
CA ILE A 371 -1.54 -18.82 -4.48
C ILE A 371 -0.25 -18.26 -5.12
N LEU A 372 -0.37 -17.60 -6.27
CA LEU A 372 0.76 -17.03 -6.98
C LEU A 372 1.50 -15.99 -6.13
N PHE A 373 0.79 -15.04 -5.54
CA PHE A 373 1.38 -14.03 -4.67
C PHE A 373 1.90 -14.62 -3.36
N GLY A 374 1.16 -15.55 -2.74
CA GLY A 374 1.62 -16.26 -1.56
C GLY A 374 2.92 -17.02 -1.81
N SER A 375 3.05 -17.66 -2.98
CA SER A 375 4.27 -18.35 -3.39
C SER A 375 5.42 -17.37 -3.65
N ALA A 376 5.14 -16.24 -4.32
CA ALA A 376 6.13 -15.19 -4.56
C ALA A 376 6.65 -14.56 -3.25
N ALA A 377 5.80 -14.41 -2.24
CA ALA A 377 6.16 -13.86 -0.93
C ALA A 377 7.14 -14.75 -0.13
N VAL A 378 7.28 -16.04 -0.52
CA VAL A 378 8.25 -16.97 0.06
C VAL A 378 9.70 -16.59 -0.26
N PHE A 379 9.93 -15.94 -1.40
CA PHE A 379 11.28 -15.55 -1.81
C PHE A 379 11.76 -14.35 -0.99
N ARG A 380 13.07 -14.32 -0.71
CA ARG A 380 13.70 -13.27 0.11
C ARG A 380 13.70 -11.90 -0.59
N SER A 381 13.65 -11.90 -1.91
CA SER A 381 13.75 -10.69 -2.72
C SER A 381 12.37 -10.10 -3.00
N SER A 382 12.10 -8.89 -2.52
CA SER A 382 10.87 -8.15 -2.82
C SER A 382 10.67 -7.90 -4.32
N TRP A 383 11.75 -7.85 -5.10
CA TRP A 383 11.70 -7.67 -6.56
C TRP A 383 10.94 -8.78 -7.28
N ILE A 384 10.99 -10.03 -6.74
CA ILE A 384 10.23 -11.15 -7.29
C ILE A 384 8.73 -10.91 -7.14
N LEU A 385 8.30 -10.41 -5.98
CA LEU A 385 6.89 -10.08 -5.73
C LEU A 385 6.41 -8.95 -6.65
N TYR A 386 7.22 -7.89 -6.84
CA TYR A 386 6.91 -6.81 -7.78
C TYR A 386 6.84 -7.30 -9.23
N GLY A 387 7.79 -8.12 -9.66
CA GLY A 387 7.79 -8.72 -10.99
C GLY A 387 6.56 -9.60 -11.24
N VAL A 388 6.20 -10.44 -10.27
CA VAL A 388 4.99 -11.27 -10.33
C VAL A 388 3.72 -10.41 -10.37
N GLY A 389 3.64 -9.34 -9.57
CA GLY A 389 2.54 -8.39 -9.59
C GLY A 389 2.36 -7.71 -10.95
N PHE A 390 3.45 -7.28 -11.56
CA PHE A 390 3.45 -6.66 -12.88
C PHE A 390 3.00 -7.65 -13.99
N LEU A 391 3.54 -8.86 -13.97
CA LEU A 391 3.16 -9.91 -14.93
C LEU A 391 1.70 -10.35 -14.75
N ALA A 392 1.22 -10.43 -13.51
CA ALA A 392 -0.18 -10.75 -13.22
C ALA A 392 -1.12 -9.67 -13.75
N ALA A 393 -0.75 -8.38 -13.63
CA ALA A 393 -1.54 -7.27 -14.17
C ALA A 393 -1.62 -7.32 -15.71
N ILE A 394 -0.51 -7.57 -16.38
CA ILE A 394 -0.49 -7.77 -17.86
C ILE A 394 -1.33 -8.99 -18.22
N GLY A 395 -1.17 -10.10 -17.49
CA GLY A 395 -1.93 -11.33 -17.72
C GLY A 395 -3.43 -11.14 -17.55
N LEU A 396 -3.85 -10.33 -16.56
CA LEU A 396 -5.26 -10.02 -16.34
C LEU A 396 -5.87 -9.22 -17.50
N VAL A 397 -5.15 -8.21 -17.99
CA VAL A 397 -5.58 -7.43 -19.17
C VAL A 397 -5.62 -8.33 -20.41
N GLY A 398 -4.61 -9.17 -20.62
CA GLY A 398 -4.55 -10.13 -21.73
C GLY A 398 -5.68 -11.16 -21.68
N LEU A 399 -5.99 -11.68 -20.48
CA LEU A 399 -7.13 -12.59 -20.28
C LEU A 399 -8.46 -11.88 -20.62
N THR A 400 -8.64 -10.67 -20.12
CA THR A 400 -9.86 -9.89 -20.41
C THR A 400 -10.04 -9.67 -21.91
N TRP A 401 -8.97 -9.32 -22.60
CA TRP A 401 -8.97 -9.15 -24.05
C TRP A 401 -9.31 -10.45 -24.78
N ALA A 402 -8.67 -11.56 -24.41
CA ALA A 402 -8.91 -12.87 -25.01
C ALA A 402 -10.37 -13.34 -24.80
N GLU A 403 -10.90 -13.21 -23.59
CA GLU A 403 -12.27 -13.59 -23.27
C GLU A 403 -13.30 -12.72 -24.02
N MET A 404 -13.02 -11.42 -24.11
CA MET A 404 -13.90 -10.49 -24.84
C MET A 404 -14.02 -10.84 -26.34
N ILE A 405 -12.92 -11.24 -26.98
CA ILE A 405 -12.95 -11.70 -28.39
C ILE A 405 -13.83 -12.95 -28.55
N HIS A 406 -13.93 -13.77 -27.51
CA HIS A 406 -14.77 -14.96 -27.47
C HIS A 406 -16.18 -14.71 -26.91
N PHE A 407 -16.63 -13.45 -26.91
CA PHE A 407 -17.94 -13.04 -26.39
C PHE A 407 -18.18 -13.40 -24.93
N ARG A 408 -17.13 -13.31 -24.10
CA ARG A 408 -17.22 -13.51 -22.67
C ARG A 408 -16.82 -12.25 -21.91
N LEU A 409 -17.66 -11.84 -20.96
CA LEU A 409 -17.47 -10.66 -20.13
C LEU A 409 -16.76 -11.08 -18.85
N PHE A 410 -15.46 -10.80 -18.78
CA PHE A 410 -14.64 -11.08 -17.60
C PHE A 410 -14.71 -9.91 -16.60
N PRO A 411 -14.92 -10.13 -15.28
CA PRO A 411 -15.01 -9.07 -14.28
C PRO A 411 -13.63 -8.51 -13.89
N VAL A 412 -13.03 -7.76 -14.82
CA VAL A 412 -11.63 -7.33 -14.74
C VAL A 412 -11.36 -6.37 -13.57
N MET A 413 -12.28 -5.45 -13.29
CA MET A 413 -12.11 -4.48 -12.20
C MET A 413 -12.25 -5.16 -10.84
N THR A 414 -13.25 -6.05 -10.71
CA THR A 414 -13.47 -6.84 -9.50
C THR A 414 -12.23 -7.69 -9.18
N VAL A 415 -11.74 -8.47 -10.13
CA VAL A 415 -10.54 -9.32 -9.95
C VAL A 415 -9.28 -8.46 -9.74
N GLY A 416 -9.14 -7.36 -10.49
CA GLY A 416 -8.01 -6.44 -10.38
C GLY A 416 -7.94 -5.75 -9.02
N MET A 417 -9.06 -5.32 -8.46
CA MET A 417 -9.10 -4.71 -7.12
C MET A 417 -8.70 -5.71 -6.04
N VAL A 418 -9.19 -6.96 -6.11
CA VAL A 418 -8.75 -8.01 -5.19
C VAL A 418 -7.26 -8.26 -5.33
N MET A 419 -6.74 -8.34 -6.55
CA MET A 419 -5.32 -8.47 -6.82
C MET A 419 -4.50 -7.34 -6.17
N ILE A 420 -4.95 -6.09 -6.30
CA ILE A 420 -4.31 -4.91 -5.71
C ILE A 420 -4.29 -5.02 -4.18
N VAL A 421 -5.42 -5.35 -3.56
CA VAL A 421 -5.52 -5.48 -2.10
C VAL A 421 -4.59 -6.58 -1.57
N VAL A 422 -4.58 -7.75 -2.21
CA VAL A 422 -3.71 -8.87 -1.83
C VAL A 422 -2.24 -8.49 -2.01
N PHE A 423 -1.88 -7.91 -3.14
CA PHE A 423 -0.51 -7.50 -3.46
C PHE A 423 0.04 -6.47 -2.45
N PHE A 424 -0.66 -5.34 -2.27
CA PHE A 424 -0.20 -4.30 -1.35
C PHE A 424 -0.25 -4.74 0.11
N GLY A 425 -1.26 -5.52 0.49
CA GLY A 425 -1.33 -6.10 1.83
C GLY A 425 -0.14 -7.01 2.14
N LEU A 426 0.30 -7.82 1.17
CA LEU A 426 1.51 -8.63 1.29
C LEU A 426 2.77 -7.78 1.38
N VAL A 427 2.92 -6.77 0.50
CA VAL A 427 4.07 -5.86 0.53
C VAL A 427 4.18 -5.20 1.91
N ILE A 428 3.10 -4.61 2.41
CA ILE A 428 3.07 -3.94 3.71
C ILE A 428 3.42 -4.92 4.84
N SER A 429 2.86 -6.13 4.82
CA SER A 429 3.12 -7.14 5.87
C SER A 429 4.57 -7.61 5.89
N LEU A 430 5.18 -7.81 4.73
CA LEU A 430 6.59 -8.23 4.59
C LEU A 430 7.56 -7.13 5.00
N GLU A 431 7.31 -5.88 4.59
CA GLU A 431 8.13 -4.73 5.01
C GLU A 431 8.02 -4.48 6.51
N ALA A 432 6.81 -4.56 7.08
CA ALA A 432 6.62 -4.44 8.52
C ALA A 432 7.34 -5.56 9.30
N ALA A 433 7.32 -6.80 8.80
CA ALA A 433 8.05 -7.91 9.40
C ALA A 433 9.57 -7.67 9.37
N THR A 434 10.10 -7.20 8.25
CA THR A 434 11.53 -6.89 8.09
C THR A 434 11.97 -5.73 8.97
N ALA A 435 11.17 -4.67 9.05
CA ALA A 435 11.44 -3.52 9.92
C ALA A 435 11.47 -3.93 11.42
N ARG A 436 10.52 -4.78 11.85
CA ARG A 436 10.49 -5.32 13.22
C ARG A 436 11.73 -6.17 13.55
N GLU A 437 12.17 -6.98 12.61
CA GLU A 437 13.37 -7.80 12.79
C GLU A 437 14.63 -6.95 12.95
N ARG A 438 14.80 -5.94 12.08
CA ARG A 438 15.90 -4.97 12.20
C ARG A 438 15.88 -4.23 13.55
N ALA A 439 14.71 -3.75 13.97
CA ALA A 439 14.54 -3.09 15.25
C ALA A 439 14.85 -4.00 16.44
N PHE A 440 14.47 -5.28 16.37
CA PHE A 440 14.78 -6.27 17.40
C PHE A 440 16.29 -6.55 17.50
N ILE A 441 16.94 -6.76 16.35
CA ILE A 441 18.41 -6.96 16.30
C ILE A 441 19.11 -5.74 16.93
N ARG A 442 18.77 -4.53 16.45
CA ARG A 442 19.35 -3.28 16.98
C ARG A 442 19.17 -3.17 18.50
N LYS A 443 17.95 -3.33 19.02
CA LYS A 443 17.66 -3.24 20.46
C LYS A 443 18.40 -4.30 21.29
N THR A 444 18.63 -5.48 20.74
CA THR A 444 19.32 -6.56 21.43
C THR A 444 20.83 -6.28 21.49
N PHE A 445 21.42 -5.90 20.36
CA PHE A 445 22.87 -5.62 20.30
C PHE A 445 23.25 -4.34 21.02
N SER A 446 22.40 -3.31 21.07
CA SER A 446 22.67 -2.07 21.84
C SER A 446 22.77 -2.27 23.36
N ARG A 447 22.52 -3.48 23.87
CA ARG A 447 22.78 -3.83 25.28
C ARG A 447 24.20 -4.32 25.51
N TYR A 448 24.89 -4.75 24.47
CA TYR A 448 26.24 -5.34 24.57
C TYR A 448 27.28 -4.45 23.87
N VAL A 449 26.87 -3.60 22.96
CA VAL A 449 27.75 -2.72 22.19
C VAL A 449 27.12 -1.31 22.16
N PRO A 450 27.92 -0.25 22.31
CA PRO A 450 27.44 1.12 22.26
C PRO A 450 26.59 1.39 21.00
N GLU A 451 25.51 2.15 21.14
CA GLU A 451 24.53 2.40 20.05
C GLU A 451 25.20 3.06 18.83
N THR A 452 26.23 3.88 19.05
CA THR A 452 27.04 4.51 17.99
C THR A 452 27.74 3.47 17.12
N ILE A 453 28.31 2.43 17.73
CA ILE A 453 28.96 1.34 17.01
C ILE A 453 27.93 0.47 16.28
N VAL A 454 26.80 0.17 16.92
CA VAL A 454 25.70 -0.57 16.27
C VAL A 454 25.20 0.18 15.03
N ASN A 455 25.05 1.50 15.10
CA ASN A 455 24.62 2.32 13.96
C ASN A 455 25.66 2.33 12.83
N GLN A 456 26.94 2.41 13.17
CA GLN A 456 28.04 2.35 12.19
C GLN A 456 28.06 0.99 11.48
N LEU A 457 27.92 -0.12 12.22
CA LEU A 457 27.81 -1.48 11.70
C LEU A 457 26.61 -1.67 10.75
N MET A 458 25.49 -1.04 11.08
CA MET A 458 24.28 -1.10 10.25
C MET A 458 24.42 -0.30 8.93
N THR A 459 25.25 0.73 8.94
CA THR A 459 25.48 1.60 7.78
C THR A 459 26.59 1.07 6.87
N ASP A 460 27.67 0.55 7.48
CA ASP A 460 28.80 -0.03 6.76
C ASP A 460 29.26 -1.33 7.46
N PRO A 461 28.80 -2.48 6.99
CA PRO A 461 29.21 -3.78 7.53
C PRO A 461 30.71 -4.06 7.39
N ASP A 462 31.41 -3.42 6.45
CA ASP A 462 32.85 -3.56 6.22
C ASP A 462 33.68 -2.68 7.16
N ALA A 463 33.07 -1.78 7.91
CA ALA A 463 33.74 -0.97 8.95
C ALA A 463 34.25 -1.82 10.12
N VAL A 464 33.81 -3.06 10.27
CA VAL A 464 34.27 -4.01 11.30
C VAL A 464 35.49 -4.77 10.80
N ARG A 465 36.62 -4.07 10.66
CA ARG A 465 37.91 -4.71 10.37
C ARG A 465 38.79 -4.66 11.59
N LEU A 466 39.64 -5.70 11.76
CA LEU A 466 40.75 -5.65 12.74
C LEU A 466 41.63 -4.44 12.43
N GLY A 467 41.88 -3.63 13.44
CA GLY A 467 42.74 -2.46 13.37
C GLY A 467 42.17 -1.28 14.15
N GLY A 468 42.95 -0.28 14.31
CA GLY A 468 42.58 0.97 15.00
C GLY A 468 43.29 2.16 14.40
N GLU A 469 42.82 3.33 14.76
CA GLU A 469 43.41 4.61 14.39
C GLU A 469 43.99 5.30 15.64
N GLU A 470 45.07 6.04 15.47
CA GLU A 470 45.65 6.80 16.54
C GLU A 470 44.85 8.08 16.76
N ARG A 471 44.34 8.25 18.00
CA ARG A 471 43.50 9.41 18.37
C ARG A 471 43.93 9.98 19.72
N MET A 472 43.74 11.29 19.88
CA MET A 472 43.78 11.95 21.19
C MET A 472 42.44 11.73 21.88
N ALA A 473 42.46 11.08 23.04
CA ALA A 473 41.24 10.78 23.81
C ALA A 473 41.55 10.81 25.31
N THR A 474 40.52 10.78 26.14
CA THR A 474 40.63 10.70 27.60
C THR A 474 40.06 9.39 28.09
N VAL A 475 40.81 8.71 28.94
CA VAL A 475 40.39 7.46 29.58
C VAL A 475 40.20 7.69 31.07
N LEU A 476 39.12 7.16 31.59
CA LEU A 476 38.73 7.15 32.97
C LEU A 476 38.74 5.71 33.47
N PHE A 477 39.45 5.45 34.55
CA PHE A 477 39.34 4.22 35.34
C PHE A 477 38.72 4.57 36.69
N SER A 478 37.76 3.78 37.14
CA SER A 478 37.25 3.86 38.50
C SER A 478 37.18 2.49 39.14
N ASP A 479 37.42 2.42 40.46
CA ASP A 479 37.42 1.19 41.24
C ASP A 479 36.85 1.45 42.65
N LEU A 480 36.22 0.44 43.26
CA LEU A 480 35.72 0.57 44.65
C LEU A 480 36.80 0.26 45.66
N ALA A 481 37.02 1.17 46.59
CA ALA A 481 37.99 0.95 47.64
C ALA A 481 37.58 -0.22 48.56
N ASP A 482 38.52 -1.13 48.81
CA ASP A 482 38.39 -2.28 49.72
C ASP A 482 37.30 -3.31 49.32
N PHE A 483 36.85 -3.29 48.03
CA PHE A 483 35.85 -4.21 47.50
C PHE A 483 36.24 -5.70 47.64
N THR A 484 37.53 -6.04 47.48
CA THR A 484 38.03 -7.42 47.65
C THR A 484 37.72 -7.95 49.04
N SER A 485 37.98 -7.18 50.08
CA SER A 485 37.69 -7.56 51.47
C SER A 485 36.19 -7.66 51.75
N LEU A 486 35.39 -6.82 51.05
CA LEU A 486 33.96 -6.88 51.14
C LEU A 486 33.39 -8.15 50.49
N SER A 487 33.91 -8.51 49.32
CA SER A 487 33.45 -9.67 48.56
C SER A 487 33.63 -10.99 49.30
N GLU A 488 34.63 -11.08 50.19
CA GLU A 488 34.86 -12.25 51.04
C GLU A 488 33.80 -12.40 52.16
N ASN A 489 33.13 -11.31 52.54
CA ASN A 489 32.20 -11.27 53.68
C ASN A 489 30.72 -11.19 53.29
N MET A 490 30.38 -11.08 52.02
CA MET A 490 28.99 -10.98 51.50
C MET A 490 28.55 -12.25 50.80
N SER A 491 27.22 -12.47 50.75
CA SER A 491 26.67 -13.51 49.88
C SER A 491 26.87 -13.14 48.41
N PRO A 492 27.12 -14.09 47.49
CA PRO A 492 27.28 -13.78 46.05
C PRO A 492 26.11 -13.04 45.46
N THR A 493 24.88 -13.31 45.88
CA THR A 493 23.65 -12.67 45.39
C THR A 493 23.58 -11.20 45.83
N ASP A 494 23.91 -10.90 47.11
CA ASP A 494 23.90 -9.53 47.64
C ASP A 494 25.03 -8.70 47.02
N LEU A 495 26.21 -9.32 46.84
CA LEU A 495 27.33 -8.70 46.17
C LEU A 495 27.02 -8.28 44.74
N VAL A 496 26.41 -9.19 43.95
CA VAL A 496 25.97 -8.89 42.59
C VAL A 496 24.89 -7.80 42.57
N GLY A 497 23.96 -7.82 43.53
CA GLY A 497 22.95 -6.77 43.67
C GLY A 497 23.53 -5.40 43.91
N LEU A 498 24.51 -5.30 44.87
CA LEU A 498 25.23 -4.07 45.20
C LEU A 498 26.05 -3.57 44.01
N LEU A 499 26.77 -4.47 43.34
CA LEU A 499 27.61 -4.15 42.19
C LEU A 499 26.76 -3.64 41.01
N ASN A 500 25.62 -4.28 40.71
CA ASN A 500 24.73 -3.84 39.65
C ASN A 500 24.11 -2.46 39.93
N GLU A 501 23.79 -2.14 41.20
CA GLU A 501 23.32 -0.82 41.63
C GLU A 501 24.40 0.23 41.36
N TYR A 502 25.63 0.00 41.82
CA TYR A 502 26.78 0.87 41.59
C TYR A 502 27.07 1.06 40.09
N LEU A 503 27.26 -0.02 39.34
CA LEU A 503 27.60 0.03 37.93
C LEU A 503 26.52 0.73 37.10
N THR A 504 25.23 0.57 37.45
CA THR A 504 24.11 1.24 36.76
C THR A 504 24.20 2.75 36.90
N GLU A 505 24.41 3.24 38.14
CA GLU A 505 24.52 4.66 38.42
C GLU A 505 25.76 5.28 37.76
N MET A 506 26.92 4.64 37.88
CA MET A 506 28.17 5.14 37.28
C MET A 506 28.08 5.16 35.74
N THR A 507 27.50 4.12 35.14
CA THR A 507 27.28 4.07 33.69
C THR A 507 26.38 5.20 33.22
N ALA A 508 25.28 5.48 33.94
CA ALA A 508 24.36 6.55 33.58
C ALA A 508 25.07 7.92 33.61
N ILE A 509 25.88 8.20 34.60
CA ILE A 509 26.66 9.44 34.71
C ILE A 509 27.67 9.56 33.58
N ILE A 510 28.51 8.55 33.37
CA ILE A 510 29.53 8.55 32.31
C ILE A 510 28.87 8.80 30.94
N THR A 511 27.76 8.10 30.65
CA THR A 511 27.06 8.22 29.37
C THR A 511 26.41 9.60 29.21
N SER A 512 25.87 10.18 30.29
CA SER A 512 25.25 11.52 30.24
C SER A 512 26.26 12.63 29.90
N HIS A 513 27.51 12.44 30.26
CA HIS A 513 28.64 13.32 29.92
C HIS A 513 29.27 12.99 28.55
N GLY A 514 28.68 12.05 27.77
CA GLY A 514 29.17 11.67 26.45
C GLY A 514 30.36 10.70 26.46
N GLY A 515 30.63 10.06 27.60
CA GLY A 515 31.56 8.94 27.72
C GLY A 515 30.95 7.63 27.23
N ILE A 516 31.82 6.69 26.86
CA ILE A 516 31.45 5.33 26.44
C ILE A 516 32.09 4.38 27.47
N ILE A 517 31.30 3.38 27.89
CA ILE A 517 31.87 2.30 28.72
C ILE A 517 32.59 1.34 27.79
N ASP A 518 33.90 1.16 28.00
CA ASP A 518 34.65 0.12 27.31
C ASP A 518 34.30 -1.25 27.92
N LYS A 519 34.60 -1.44 29.21
CA LYS A 519 34.34 -2.70 29.92
C LYS A 519 34.26 -2.53 31.43
N PHE A 520 33.68 -3.53 32.04
CA PHE A 520 33.75 -3.73 33.48
C PHE A 520 34.81 -4.79 33.82
N GLN A 521 35.64 -4.55 34.81
CA GLN A 521 36.64 -5.51 35.32
C GLN A 521 36.39 -5.75 36.82
N GLY A 522 35.40 -6.63 37.11
CA GLY A 522 34.89 -6.77 38.47
C GLY A 522 34.08 -5.56 38.88
N ASP A 523 34.55 -4.81 39.87
CA ASP A 523 33.98 -3.53 40.35
C ASP A 523 34.56 -2.31 39.63
N ALA A 524 35.63 -2.49 38.86
CA ALA A 524 36.23 -1.42 38.09
C ALA A 524 35.45 -1.09 36.82
N VAL A 525 35.35 0.20 36.50
CA VAL A 525 34.77 0.71 35.25
C VAL A 525 35.88 1.35 34.42
N MET A 526 36.01 0.93 33.18
CA MET A 526 36.84 1.61 32.19
C MET A 526 35.93 2.35 31.23
N ALA A 527 36.17 3.64 31.06
CA ALA A 527 35.38 4.49 30.17
C ALA A 527 36.27 5.43 29.36
N GLU A 528 35.75 5.82 28.18
CA GLU A 528 36.46 6.61 27.18
C GLU A 528 35.66 7.83 26.80
N PHE A 529 36.34 8.95 26.55
CA PHE A 529 35.79 10.21 26.10
C PHE A 529 36.53 10.71 24.84
N GLY A 530 35.78 11.18 23.83
CA GLY A 530 36.36 11.63 22.56
C GLY A 530 36.43 10.53 21.50
N VAL A 531 35.84 9.37 21.74
CA VAL A 531 35.75 8.23 20.84
C VAL A 531 34.34 7.62 20.87
N PRO A 532 33.82 6.99 19.80
CA PRO A 532 34.38 6.95 18.45
C PRO A 532 34.28 8.28 17.72
N LEU A 533 33.46 9.21 18.23
CA LEU A 533 33.31 10.56 17.69
C LEU A 533 34.27 11.50 18.40
N THR A 534 34.95 12.34 17.65
CA THR A 534 35.82 13.38 18.23
C THR A 534 34.99 14.45 18.95
N ILE A 535 35.24 14.58 20.26
CA ILE A 535 34.58 15.57 21.10
C ILE A 535 35.69 16.51 21.59
N PRO A 536 35.70 17.82 21.25
CA PRO A 536 36.81 18.72 21.60
C PRO A 536 37.05 18.88 23.09
N ASP A 537 35.98 18.85 23.88
CA ASP A 537 36.01 19.02 25.36
C ASP A 537 35.98 17.68 26.10
N HIS A 538 36.55 16.63 25.50
CA HIS A 538 36.52 15.27 26.09
C HIS A 538 37.19 15.18 27.47
N ALA A 539 38.25 15.95 27.73
CA ALA A 539 38.93 15.99 29.02
C ALA A 539 38.05 16.65 30.10
N ASP A 540 37.44 17.80 29.79
CA ASP A 540 36.52 18.48 30.70
C ASP A 540 35.35 17.56 31.07
N ARG A 541 34.74 16.90 30.09
CA ARG A 541 33.62 15.97 30.31
C ARG A 541 34.00 14.77 31.18
N ALA A 542 35.19 14.26 31.00
CA ALA A 542 35.70 13.16 31.85
C ALA A 542 35.83 13.56 33.30
N VAL A 543 36.33 14.77 33.56
CA VAL A 543 36.48 15.31 34.92
C VAL A 543 35.11 15.68 35.52
N ASP A 544 34.20 16.29 34.73
CA ASP A 544 32.84 16.57 35.18
C ASP A 544 32.10 15.27 35.57
N ALA A 545 32.22 14.23 34.72
CA ALA A 545 31.65 12.91 35.02
C ALA A 545 32.24 12.33 36.32
N ALA A 546 33.55 12.42 36.51
CA ALA A 546 34.21 11.92 37.71
C ALA A 546 33.76 12.66 38.99
N LEU A 547 33.61 13.98 38.94
CA LEU A 547 33.09 14.77 40.07
C LEU A 547 31.63 14.41 40.38
N GLU A 548 30.81 14.21 39.35
CA GLU A 548 29.43 13.76 39.55
C GLU A 548 29.35 12.33 40.09
N MET A 549 30.22 11.42 39.62
CA MET A 549 30.37 10.07 40.16
C MET A 549 30.70 10.10 41.66
N GLN A 550 31.66 10.95 42.09
CA GLN A 550 32.00 11.11 43.52
C GLN A 550 30.80 11.63 44.32
N ARG A 551 30.15 12.67 43.86
CA ARG A 551 28.94 13.22 44.51
C ARG A 551 27.86 12.15 44.65
N ARG A 552 27.58 11.42 43.58
CA ARG A 552 26.55 10.34 43.57
C ARG A 552 26.96 9.20 44.50
N MET A 553 28.25 8.89 44.56
CA MET A 553 28.77 7.86 45.47
C MET A 553 28.55 8.26 46.92
N ASP A 554 28.70 9.54 47.29
CA ASP A 554 28.42 10.03 48.63
C ASP A 554 26.93 9.89 49.00
N GLU A 555 26.03 10.10 48.06
CA GLU A 555 24.57 9.86 48.22
C GLU A 555 24.29 8.36 48.42
N ILE A 556 24.84 7.51 47.58
CA ILE A 556 24.72 6.05 47.65
C ILE A 556 25.26 5.53 48.98
N ARG A 557 26.38 6.03 49.41
CA ARG A 557 27.01 5.65 50.69
C ARG A 557 26.13 5.97 51.88
N LYS A 558 25.46 7.12 51.91
CA LYS A 558 24.49 7.50 52.96
C LYS A 558 23.28 6.55 52.96
N ASP A 559 22.74 6.23 51.81
CA ASP A 559 21.64 5.27 51.67
C ASP A 559 22.04 3.84 52.11
N TRP A 560 23.22 3.38 51.69
CA TRP A 560 23.75 2.07 52.06
C TRP A 560 23.99 1.98 53.57
N SER A 561 24.56 3.03 54.19
CA SER A 561 24.76 3.07 55.64
C SER A 561 23.44 2.96 56.43
N GLN A 562 22.37 3.65 55.94
CA GLN A 562 21.03 3.54 56.55
C GLN A 562 20.43 2.14 56.41
N LYS A 563 20.80 1.41 55.36
CA LYS A 563 20.35 0.04 55.11
C LYS A 563 21.30 -1.01 55.77
N GLY A 564 22.27 -0.60 56.57
CA GLY A 564 23.23 -1.50 57.19
C GLY A 564 24.23 -2.14 56.20
N ARG A 565 24.39 -1.54 55.02
CA ARG A 565 25.36 -1.97 54.00
C ARG A 565 26.68 -1.22 54.17
N PRO A 566 27.81 -1.78 53.66
CA PRO A 566 29.13 -1.14 53.72
C PRO A 566 29.18 0.22 53.03
N ALA A 567 29.86 1.18 53.66
CA ALA A 567 30.09 2.50 53.09
C ALA A 567 31.35 2.50 52.23
N LEU A 568 31.19 2.18 50.91
CA LEU A 568 32.30 2.12 49.98
C LEU A 568 32.67 3.50 49.41
N HIS A 569 33.91 3.65 48.99
CA HIS A 569 34.43 4.82 48.28
C HIS A 569 34.84 4.43 46.86
N CYS A 570 34.67 5.35 45.91
CA CYS A 570 35.14 5.16 44.55
C CYS A 570 36.44 5.96 44.34
N ARG A 571 37.46 5.32 43.79
CA ARG A 571 38.71 5.97 43.33
C ARG A 571 38.66 6.12 41.83
N ILE A 572 39.08 7.27 41.30
CA ILE A 572 39.04 7.57 39.89
C ILE A 572 40.39 8.11 39.43
N GLY A 573 40.91 7.55 38.35
CA GLY A 573 42.12 8.00 37.66
C GLY A 573 41.82 8.38 36.22
N ILE A 574 42.22 9.58 35.80
CA ILE A 574 41.97 10.09 34.46
C ILE A 574 43.28 10.48 33.78
N ASN A 575 43.43 10.04 32.53
CA ASN A 575 44.53 10.46 31.70
C ASN A 575 44.11 10.74 30.27
N THR A 576 44.67 11.79 29.69
CA THR A 576 44.46 12.19 28.28
C THR A 576 45.76 11.95 27.50
N GLY A 577 45.64 11.43 26.29
CA GLY A 577 46.80 11.24 25.42
C GLY A 577 46.48 10.52 24.13
N TRP A 578 47.49 10.37 23.29
CA TRP A 578 47.39 9.57 22.07
C TRP A 578 47.28 8.09 22.41
N MET A 579 46.33 7.45 21.79
CA MET A 579 46.05 6.01 21.95
C MET A 579 45.45 5.44 20.65
N VAL A 580 45.63 4.15 20.45
CA VAL A 580 44.99 3.45 19.30
C VAL A 580 43.60 3.04 19.70
N VAL A 581 42.61 3.49 18.93
CA VAL A 581 41.16 3.26 19.13
C VAL A 581 40.66 2.39 18.01
N GLY A 582 39.96 1.31 18.30
CA GLY A 582 39.36 0.48 17.24
C GLY A 582 39.07 -0.95 17.68
N ASN A 583 38.84 -1.81 16.69
CA ASN A 583 38.51 -3.20 16.90
C ASN A 583 39.78 -4.02 17.15
N MET A 584 39.98 -4.44 18.38
CA MET A 584 41.11 -5.24 18.83
C MET A 584 40.67 -6.67 19.11
N GLY A 585 41.54 -7.65 18.96
CA GLY A 585 41.26 -9.03 19.29
C GLY A 585 41.61 -10.02 18.18
N SER A 586 40.82 -11.06 18.02
CA SER A 586 40.98 -12.10 17.00
C SER A 586 40.02 -11.90 15.80
N LYS A 587 40.18 -12.72 14.78
CA LYS A 587 39.22 -12.74 13.64
C LYS A 587 37.81 -13.16 14.06
N GLU A 588 37.66 -13.86 15.17
CA GLU A 588 36.40 -14.41 15.64
C GLU A 588 35.77 -13.59 16.76
N VAL A 589 36.58 -12.92 17.58
CA VAL A 589 36.14 -12.12 18.72
C VAL A 589 36.83 -10.77 18.66
N LEU A 590 36.06 -9.74 18.50
CA LEU A 590 36.50 -8.34 18.44
C LEU A 590 35.97 -7.59 19.64
N ASP A 591 36.81 -6.73 20.21
CA ASP A 591 36.49 -5.79 21.26
C ASP A 591 36.81 -4.38 20.74
N TYR A 592 35.86 -3.48 20.79
CA TYR A 592 36.09 -2.08 20.44
C TYR A 592 36.62 -1.40 21.70
N THR A 593 37.91 -1.09 21.71
CA THR A 593 38.62 -0.63 22.89
C THR A 593 39.77 0.31 22.53
N VAL A 594 40.40 0.88 23.52
CA VAL A 594 41.59 1.71 23.39
C VAL A 594 42.83 0.99 23.95
N VAL A 595 43.93 1.14 23.23
CA VAL A 595 45.23 0.58 23.66
C VAL A 595 46.31 1.64 23.54
N GLY A 596 47.13 1.74 24.56
CA GLY A 596 48.28 2.66 24.56
C GLY A 596 48.85 2.90 25.94
N ASP A 597 50.00 3.55 25.96
CA ASP A 597 50.66 3.91 27.22
C ASP A 597 49.83 4.91 28.05
N ALA A 598 49.06 5.78 27.34
CA ALA A 598 48.13 6.71 27.97
C ALA A 598 47.02 6.01 28.76
N VAL A 599 46.54 4.85 28.27
CA VAL A 599 45.52 4.04 28.95
C VAL A 599 46.07 3.44 30.24
N ASN A 600 47.27 2.88 30.16
CA ASN A 600 47.95 2.29 31.32
C ASN A 600 48.20 3.35 32.40
N LEU A 601 48.51 4.60 32.02
CA LEU A 601 48.71 5.68 32.97
C LEU A 601 47.42 5.98 33.76
N ALA A 602 46.26 6.06 33.09
CA ALA A 602 44.97 6.29 33.77
C ALA A 602 44.65 5.22 34.83
N SER A 603 44.85 3.94 34.51
CA SER A 603 44.68 2.84 35.46
C SER A 603 45.63 2.94 36.65
N ARG A 604 46.89 3.39 36.44
CA ARG A 604 47.86 3.58 37.53
C ARG A 604 47.50 4.78 38.41
N LEU A 605 46.92 5.84 37.84
CA LEU A 605 46.46 6.99 38.63
C LEU A 605 45.27 6.62 39.50
N GLU A 606 44.38 5.74 39.02
CA GLU A 606 43.32 5.19 39.86
C GLU A 606 43.93 4.52 41.10
N GLY A 607 44.85 3.57 40.89
CA GLY A 607 45.52 2.87 42.00
C GLY A 607 46.37 3.79 42.91
N ALA A 608 46.95 4.87 42.39
CA ALA A 608 47.75 5.83 43.13
C ALA A 608 46.93 6.64 44.16
N ASN A 609 45.60 6.79 43.94
CA ASN A 609 44.72 7.43 44.93
C ASN A 609 44.83 6.78 46.31
N LYS A 610 45.06 5.47 46.36
CA LYS A 610 45.21 4.74 47.61
C LYS A 610 46.45 5.24 48.47
N TYR A 611 47.52 5.65 47.77
CA TYR A 611 48.73 6.09 48.45
C TYR A 611 48.57 7.48 49.07
N TYR A 612 47.80 8.36 48.44
CA TYR A 612 47.61 9.73 48.89
C TYR A 612 46.25 9.95 49.61
N ASP A 613 45.45 8.89 49.75
CA ASP A 613 44.12 8.92 50.33
C ASP A 613 43.20 9.96 49.60
N THR A 614 43.26 9.93 48.28
CA THR A 614 42.46 10.80 47.41
C THR A 614 41.42 10.00 46.62
N SER A 615 40.40 10.68 46.05
CA SER A 615 39.31 10.02 45.34
C SER A 615 39.35 10.25 43.84
N LEU A 616 39.97 11.36 43.37
CA LEU A 616 40.03 11.71 41.94
C LEU A 616 41.40 12.26 41.59
N MET A 617 42.15 11.53 40.76
CA MET A 617 43.50 11.90 40.32
C MET A 617 43.54 12.04 38.81
N ILE A 618 44.16 13.12 38.34
CA ILE A 618 44.42 13.37 36.91
C ILE A 618 45.92 13.57 36.66
N SER A 619 46.35 13.28 35.41
CA SER A 619 47.71 13.59 34.97
C SER A 619 47.87 15.05 34.54
N GLU A 620 49.13 15.52 34.42
CA GLU A 620 49.46 16.78 33.78
C GLU A 620 48.95 16.86 32.33
N PHE A 621 48.93 15.73 31.58
CA PHE A 621 48.42 15.66 30.21
C PHE A 621 46.93 15.92 30.15
N THR A 622 46.15 15.44 31.13
CA THR A 622 44.73 15.79 31.25
C THR A 622 44.56 17.25 31.60
N ARG A 623 45.34 17.76 32.62
CA ARG A 623 45.29 19.17 33.02
C ARG A 623 45.52 20.12 31.85
N GLU A 624 46.48 19.83 30.96
CA GLU A 624 46.80 20.65 29.78
C GLU A 624 45.65 20.72 28.77
N GLN A 625 44.75 19.76 28.78
CA GLN A 625 43.58 19.70 27.90
C GLN A 625 42.30 20.27 28.53
N LEU A 626 42.33 20.58 29.84
CA LEU A 626 41.18 21.19 30.52
C LEU A 626 41.01 22.66 30.12
N THR A 627 39.78 23.10 30.09
CA THR A 627 39.46 24.52 30.00
C THR A 627 40.06 25.26 31.19
N PRO A 628 40.87 26.35 30.99
CA PRO A 628 41.48 27.09 32.07
C PRO A 628 40.46 27.53 33.13
N ASP A 629 40.85 27.41 34.37
CA ASP A 629 40.10 27.83 35.58
C ASP A 629 38.69 27.16 35.69
N ARG A 630 38.46 26.03 35.02
CA ARG A 630 37.22 25.28 35.14
C ARG A 630 37.10 24.43 36.37
N PHE A 631 38.23 23.96 36.90
CA PHE A 631 38.28 23.04 38.05
C PHE A 631 39.24 23.53 39.10
N HIS A 632 38.91 23.27 40.37
CA HIS A 632 39.77 23.45 41.48
C HIS A 632 40.63 22.19 41.71
N MET A 633 41.94 22.35 41.77
CA MET A 633 42.86 21.24 41.89
C MET A 633 44.12 21.61 42.67
N ARG A 634 44.74 20.60 43.31
CA ARG A 634 46.06 20.73 43.89
C ARG A 634 47.05 19.75 43.24
N ILE A 635 48.30 20.14 43.17
CA ILE A 635 49.35 19.20 42.78
C ILE A 635 49.64 18.24 43.94
N LEU A 636 49.58 16.93 43.66
CA LEU A 636 49.86 15.91 44.69
C LEU A 636 51.29 15.53 44.70
N ASP A 637 51.86 15.25 43.54
CA ASP A 637 53.20 14.73 43.42
C ASP A 637 53.79 14.79 42.01
N VAL A 638 55.07 14.47 41.90
CA VAL A 638 55.78 14.13 40.68
C VAL A 638 56.08 12.65 40.73
N VAL A 639 55.37 11.83 40.01
CA VAL A 639 55.44 10.38 40.13
C VAL A 639 56.09 9.72 38.92
N GLN A 640 57.11 8.88 39.21
CA GLN A 640 57.62 7.96 38.21
C GLN A 640 56.84 6.65 38.30
N VAL A 641 55.89 6.46 37.37
CA VAL A 641 55.14 5.19 37.36
C VAL A 641 55.99 4.05 36.79
N LYS A 642 55.80 2.86 37.31
CA LYS A 642 56.62 1.66 36.95
C LYS A 642 56.58 1.48 35.41
N GLY A 643 57.80 1.47 34.79
CA GLY A 643 57.91 1.30 33.29
C GLY A 643 57.96 2.60 32.50
N LYS A 644 57.88 3.80 33.13
CA LYS A 644 58.16 5.07 32.50
C LYS A 644 59.51 5.65 32.99
N GLU A 645 60.29 6.16 32.05
CA GLU A 645 61.55 6.83 32.36
C GLU A 645 61.37 8.27 32.82
N LYS A 646 60.28 8.90 32.31
CA LYS A 646 59.97 10.30 32.61
C LYS A 646 58.92 10.37 33.71
N PRO A 647 59.13 11.16 34.77
CA PRO A 647 58.16 11.42 35.81
C PRO A 647 56.97 12.25 35.24
N VAL A 648 55.80 12.07 35.85
CA VAL A 648 54.54 12.74 35.47
C VAL A 648 53.98 13.47 36.68
N LYS A 649 53.61 14.73 36.54
CA LYS A 649 52.90 15.47 37.60
C LYS A 649 51.47 14.97 37.71
N VAL A 650 51.04 14.72 38.95
CA VAL A 650 49.69 14.27 39.25
C VAL A 650 48.94 15.28 40.10
N TYR A 651 47.68 15.44 39.85
CA TYR A 651 46.82 16.43 40.49
C TYR A 651 45.58 15.76 41.06
N GLU A 652 45.15 16.18 42.24
CA GLU A 652 43.81 15.93 42.75
C GLU A 652 42.87 17.03 42.27
N VAL A 653 41.72 16.63 41.70
CA VAL A 653 40.64 17.54 41.41
C VAL A 653 39.57 17.37 42.49
N TYR A 654 39.25 18.46 43.18
CA TYR A 654 38.34 18.38 44.33
C TYR A 654 37.02 19.09 44.12
N ALA A 655 36.93 20.00 43.15
CA ALA A 655 35.68 20.71 42.86
C ALA A 655 35.65 21.31 41.43
N GLY A 656 34.46 21.52 40.89
CA GLY A 656 34.23 22.40 39.73
C GLY A 656 34.26 23.87 40.16
N LYS A 657 34.46 24.78 39.20
CA LYS A 657 34.61 26.23 39.45
C LYS A 657 33.41 26.84 40.23
N ASP A 658 32.19 26.40 39.94
CA ASP A 658 30.98 26.92 40.54
C ASP A 658 30.63 26.32 41.91
N ALA A 659 31.48 25.44 42.41
CA ALA A 659 31.28 24.85 43.73
C ALA A 659 31.65 25.86 44.83
N ALA A 660 30.80 26.01 45.82
CA ALA A 660 31.09 26.82 46.98
C ALA A 660 32.15 26.12 47.82
N ILE A 661 33.41 26.58 47.78
CA ILE A 661 34.51 26.11 48.62
C ILE A 661 34.48 26.90 49.92
N ASN A 662 34.67 26.18 51.04
CA ASN A 662 34.80 26.83 52.34
C ASN A 662 36.10 27.64 52.35
N PRO A 663 36.14 28.87 52.87
CA PRO A 663 37.34 29.69 52.95
C PRO A 663 38.51 29.01 53.63
N GLU A 664 38.30 28.15 54.61
CA GLU A 664 39.36 27.34 55.27
C GLU A 664 39.96 26.29 54.34
N GLU A 665 39.13 25.68 53.49
CA GLU A 665 39.58 24.72 52.46
C GLU A 665 40.38 25.44 51.35
N GLU A 666 39.93 26.61 50.93
CA GLU A 666 40.64 27.42 49.92
C GLU A 666 42.02 27.82 50.44
N GLU A 667 42.10 28.28 51.68
CA GLU A 667 43.38 28.62 52.34
C GLU A 667 44.28 27.38 52.51
N TYR A 668 43.70 26.22 52.88
CA TYR A 668 44.39 24.96 52.92
C TYR A 668 45.08 24.59 51.61
N TYR A 669 44.31 24.61 50.52
CA TYR A 669 44.81 24.25 49.18
C TYR A 669 45.87 25.25 48.70
N ARG A 670 45.68 26.53 48.96
CA ARG A 670 46.70 27.56 48.67
C ARG A 670 47.99 27.29 49.37
N ILE A 671 47.97 27.08 50.72
CA ILE A 671 49.13 26.77 51.48
C ILE A 671 49.84 25.49 51.03
N TYR A 672 49.07 24.47 50.71
CA TYR A 672 49.60 23.21 50.19
C TYR A 672 50.32 23.40 48.83
N ASN A 673 49.72 24.10 47.91
CA ASN A 673 50.33 24.35 46.58
C ASN A 673 51.61 25.18 46.72
N ASP A 674 51.63 26.25 47.55
CA ASP A 674 52.79 27.06 47.80
C ASP A 674 53.92 26.23 48.43
N ALA A 675 53.61 25.32 49.36
CA ALA A 675 54.51 24.41 49.95
C ALA A 675 55.10 23.41 48.93
N PHE A 676 54.28 22.91 48.01
CA PHE A 676 54.75 22.01 46.96
C PHE A 676 55.70 22.70 45.98
N GLU A 677 55.41 23.94 45.59
CA GLU A 677 56.31 24.75 44.76
C GLU A 677 57.67 25.00 45.46
N ALA A 678 57.67 25.31 46.78
CA ALA A 678 58.85 25.44 47.55
C ALA A 678 59.68 24.10 47.62
N TYR A 679 58.96 22.95 47.69
CA TYR A 679 59.58 21.63 47.60
C TYR A 679 60.30 21.40 46.28
N LEU A 680 59.65 21.68 45.17
CA LEU A 680 60.24 21.55 43.82
C LEU A 680 61.43 22.52 43.62
N SER A 681 61.40 23.70 44.25
CA SER A 681 62.43 24.70 44.19
C SER A 681 63.58 24.35 45.13
N LYS A 682 63.54 23.23 45.86
CA LYS A 682 64.51 22.76 46.86
C LYS A 682 64.61 23.64 48.14
N ASP A 683 63.63 24.50 48.37
CA ASP A 683 63.46 25.21 49.61
C ASP A 683 62.72 24.36 50.63
N PHE A 684 63.40 23.35 51.16
CA PHE A 684 62.79 22.36 52.04
C PHE A 684 62.40 22.95 53.41
N ASN A 685 62.95 24.13 53.81
CA ASN A 685 62.53 24.77 55.05
C ASN A 685 61.16 25.43 54.91
N SER A 686 60.92 26.18 53.81
CA SER A 686 59.64 26.78 53.50
C SER A 686 58.59 25.71 53.19
N ALA A 687 59.00 24.65 52.46
CA ALA A 687 58.11 23.51 52.14
C ALA A 687 57.61 22.78 53.40
N ASP A 688 58.51 22.40 54.32
CA ASP A 688 58.16 21.70 55.59
C ASP A 688 57.23 22.56 56.47
N LYS A 689 57.53 23.85 56.59
CA LYS A 689 56.67 24.79 57.32
C LYS A 689 55.32 24.95 56.66
N GLY A 690 55.24 25.04 55.31
CA GLY A 690 54.00 25.14 54.54
C GLY A 690 53.14 23.88 54.73
N PHE A 691 53.70 22.66 54.56
CA PHE A 691 52.96 21.42 54.81
C PHE A 691 52.56 21.25 56.29
N LEU A 692 53.34 21.72 57.25
CA LEU A 692 52.89 21.75 58.62
C LEU A 692 51.72 22.66 58.86
N ASN A 693 51.68 23.85 58.23
CA ASN A 693 50.58 24.76 58.31
C ASN A 693 49.33 24.19 57.64
N ALA A 694 49.48 23.50 56.50
CA ALA A 694 48.38 22.79 55.83
C ALA A 694 47.80 21.71 56.75
N LEU A 695 48.65 20.92 57.49
CA LEU A 695 48.17 19.93 58.40
C LEU A 695 47.53 20.50 59.69
N LEU A 696 47.79 21.75 60.02
CA LEU A 696 47.03 22.42 61.08
C LEU A 696 45.59 22.69 60.70
N LEU A 697 45.30 22.89 59.40
CA LEU A 697 43.94 23.08 58.85
C LEU A 697 43.28 21.73 58.55
N LYS A 698 44.07 20.74 58.08
CA LYS A 698 43.60 19.40 57.76
C LYS A 698 44.53 18.32 58.29
N PRO A 699 44.39 17.93 59.57
CA PRO A 699 45.31 17.02 60.21
C PRO A 699 45.38 15.62 59.61
N GLU A 700 44.34 15.14 59.00
CA GLU A 700 44.19 13.84 58.37
C GLU A 700 44.76 13.76 56.95
N ASP A 701 45.28 14.85 56.37
CA ASP A 701 45.79 14.83 55.02
C ASP A 701 47.06 13.99 54.87
N VAL A 702 46.89 12.82 54.27
CA VAL A 702 47.95 11.84 54.03
C VAL A 702 49.02 12.39 53.09
N ALA A 703 48.58 13.14 52.01
CA ALA A 703 49.50 13.69 51.03
C ALA A 703 50.48 14.71 51.67
N ALA A 704 49.99 15.65 52.49
CA ALA A 704 50.85 16.61 53.24
C ALA A 704 51.74 15.92 54.21
N SER A 705 51.27 14.91 54.96
CA SER A 705 52.03 14.11 55.86
C SER A 705 53.19 13.35 55.20
N GLU A 706 52.93 12.76 54.04
CA GLU A 706 53.91 12.07 53.22
C GLU A 706 54.97 13.03 52.68
N MET A 707 54.60 14.22 52.22
CA MET A 707 55.52 15.23 51.75
C MET A 707 56.47 15.67 52.89
N ARG A 708 55.96 15.86 54.08
CA ARG A 708 56.81 16.16 55.23
C ARG A 708 57.75 15.03 55.57
N ARG A 709 57.25 13.77 55.57
CA ARG A 709 58.09 12.59 55.80
C ARG A 709 59.25 12.53 54.79
N ARG A 710 59.01 12.84 53.53
CA ARG A 710 60.04 12.89 52.47
C ARG A 710 61.02 14.00 52.69
N ILE A 711 60.56 15.19 53.02
CA ILE A 711 61.50 16.34 53.37
C ILE A 711 62.43 15.97 54.53
N GLN A 712 61.91 15.32 55.54
CA GLN A 712 62.76 14.84 56.67
C GLN A 712 63.78 13.82 56.20
N ALA A 713 63.35 12.84 55.35
CA ALA A 713 64.28 11.84 54.82
C ALA A 713 65.35 12.46 53.87
N ILE A 714 65.03 13.52 53.15
CA ILE A 714 66.00 14.26 52.33
C ILE A 714 67.02 15.03 53.18
N ARG A 715 66.60 15.56 54.31
CA ARG A 715 67.52 16.27 55.24
C ARG A 715 68.55 15.33 55.88
N GLU A 716 68.19 14.06 55.99
CA GLU A 716 69.10 13.04 56.56
C GLU A 716 70.09 12.44 55.55
N LYS A 717 69.72 12.56 54.22
CA LYS A 717 70.52 11.99 53.15
C LYS A 717 70.91 13.08 52.15
N SER A 718 72.09 13.02 51.55
CA SER A 718 72.51 13.93 50.50
C SER A 718 71.59 13.73 49.26
N LEU A 719 71.07 14.82 48.67
CA LEU A 719 70.31 14.80 47.48
C LEU A 719 71.10 14.19 46.31
N PRO A 720 70.49 13.32 45.48
CA PRO A 720 71.07 12.91 44.19
C PRO A 720 71.36 14.13 43.31
N PHE A 721 72.41 14.10 42.50
CA PHE A 721 72.73 15.20 41.58
C PHE A 721 71.62 15.53 40.60
N ASN A 722 70.87 14.52 40.17
CA ASN A 722 69.72 14.64 39.21
C ASN A 722 68.39 14.60 39.95
N TRP A 723 68.29 15.06 41.20
CA TRP A 723 67.01 15.08 41.89
C TRP A 723 66.03 16.07 41.23
N ASP A 724 64.82 15.54 40.78
CA ASP A 724 63.75 16.25 40.08
C ASP A 724 62.44 16.26 40.89
N GLY A 725 62.53 15.88 42.21
CA GLY A 725 61.30 15.81 43.02
C GLY A 725 60.50 14.54 42.89
N SER A 726 60.81 13.70 41.91
CA SER A 726 60.01 12.54 41.61
C SER A 726 60.15 11.37 42.59
N VAL A 727 59.08 10.60 42.71
CA VAL A 727 59.03 9.37 43.51
C VAL A 727 58.58 8.20 42.66
N THR A 728 59.27 7.07 42.81
CA THR A 728 58.86 5.84 42.17
C THR A 728 57.79 5.14 43.01
N LEU A 729 56.55 5.04 42.48
CA LEU A 729 55.48 4.26 43.12
C LEU A 729 55.74 2.76 42.86
N THR A 730 56.19 2.02 43.94
CA THR A 730 56.56 0.59 43.82
C THR A 730 55.39 -0.35 44.10
N HIS A 731 54.30 0.11 44.67
CA HIS A 731 53.11 -0.70 44.98
C HIS A 731 52.00 -0.53 43.90
N LYS A 732 51.32 -1.70 43.56
CA LYS A 732 50.07 -1.73 42.85
C LYS A 732 48.95 -1.42 43.80
#